data_835bbb847c64bfcdf6a529aaa7a2e44b
#
_entry.id   835bbb847c64bfcdf6a529aaa7a2e44b
#
_cell.length_a   1.000
_cell.length_b   1.000
_cell.length_c   1.000
_cell.angle_alpha   90.00
_cell.angle_beta   90.00
_cell.angle_gamma   90.00
#
_symmetry.space_group_name_H-M   'P 1'
#
loop_
_entity.id
_entity.type
_entity.pdbx_description
1 polymer ?
#
loop_
_entity_poly.entity_id
_entity_poly.type
_entity_poly.pdbx_seq_one_letter_code
_entity_poly.pdbx_strand_id
1 'polypeptide(L)'
;MDSLLSRHWHHLPRDEIAMLLESDAAKGLDVFEVARRQSQFGPNSLSLKKGKSPLLIFLLQFNQPLVYILLGASVITFLLQEWIDSGVIFAVVLVNAIIGFIQESRALKAIEALAHAMEGTTSVVRAGKRIKIPVSELVPGDLVLLQSGDKVPADLRLLRTRELQIDESALTGESVPVQKQPEHLDQQTLLADRSNIAYSSTLVTYGTGAGIAVATGDGTEIGQINALIAGADSLATPLTRKIAHFSGILLWVILGLAGLTLLAGWYHETPLLDNFMAAVALAVGAIPEGLPAAMTIMLAIGVGKMARRHAIIRRMPAVETLGSTTVICSDKTGTLTQNQMTVQQVCAGGQCYEFTGVGYAPQGEVRVGESVIDSQSHPALAECLKAGLLCNDSSLIKTGEHWGIEGDPTEAALLTAAAKAGLSRELLEQDAPRIDTLSFESQHQYMATLHGAASGAAAVIYIKGSVESVLSRCQDEYVSGTSPGSLNQALIHQLVEDTAARGLRVLAFARKEVAPEHESVSHDDVSGGLTFLGLQAMMDPPRVEAVAAVGACQRAGIQVKMITADHLATAAAIAHQIGLKGAAGGNPDSFAASGKMLSQLADHELVEVAQRTAVFARVSPQQKLRLVEALQARGHVVAMTGDGVNDAPALKQADIGVAMGVGGTEVAKEAADMVLTDDNFSTIEAAVEEGRAVFDNLVKFITWTLPTNIGEGLVVLVAVFVGLELPITPVQILWINMTTAVLLGLMLAFEGKEPGIMERPPRRPETPVITRELGFRITLVSLMLLMGSFGLFEWTLMNGKSLEMARTAAVNMFVFGELFYLFNCRSLRYSMFRLGVFSNHWLVIGVSGMILLQVLFTYSSTMNQLFGSAPIGHAEWLWVLCGGLTIYAVVGIEKVLRSRPATERVN
;
A
#
# COMPACT_ATOMS: atom_id res chain seq x y z
N MET A 1 -20.50 -29.53 24.52
CA MET A 1 -19.31 -28.75 24.19
C MET A 1 -19.49 -27.25 24.35
N ASP A 2 -20.66 -26.67 24.11
CA ASP A 2 -20.91 -25.24 24.39
C ASP A 2 -20.64 -24.85 25.87
N SER A 3 -20.79 -25.81 26.81
CA SER A 3 -20.41 -25.59 28.21
C SER A 3 -18.89 -25.59 28.46
N LEU A 4 -18.06 -25.98 27.51
CA LEU A 4 -16.59 -25.95 27.63
C LEU A 4 -16.05 -24.56 27.30
N LEU A 5 -16.68 -23.83 26.38
CA LEU A 5 -16.23 -22.48 25.96
C LEU A 5 -16.47 -21.41 27.02
N SER A 6 -17.35 -21.67 28.01
CA SER A 6 -17.65 -20.76 29.13
C SER A 6 -16.80 -21.03 30.40
N ARG A 7 -15.79 -21.87 30.33
CA ARG A 7 -14.97 -22.21 31.52
C ARG A 7 -13.88 -21.18 31.76
N HIS A 8 -13.49 -21.06 33.04
CA HIS A 8 -12.35 -20.24 33.46
C HIS A 8 -11.04 -21.02 33.25
N TRP A 9 -10.48 -21.04 32.04
CA TRP A 9 -9.32 -21.84 31.66
C TRP A 9 -8.04 -21.51 32.42
N HIS A 10 -7.91 -20.30 32.98
CA HIS A 10 -6.73 -19.86 33.71
C HIS A 10 -6.49 -20.60 35.05
N HIS A 11 -7.52 -21.15 35.65
CA HIS A 11 -7.38 -21.89 36.92
C HIS A 11 -7.17 -23.39 36.76
N LEU A 12 -7.31 -23.94 35.54
CA LEU A 12 -7.14 -25.34 35.30
C LEU A 12 -5.65 -25.73 35.16
N PRO A 13 -5.24 -26.91 35.70
CA PRO A 13 -3.91 -27.48 35.46
C PRO A 13 -3.68 -27.79 33.97
N ARG A 14 -2.43 -27.75 33.53
CA ARG A 14 -2.05 -27.93 32.10
C ARG A 14 -2.54 -29.25 31.52
N ASP A 15 -2.38 -30.33 32.27
CA ASP A 15 -2.72 -31.70 31.81
C ASP A 15 -4.23 -31.87 31.66
N GLU A 16 -5.02 -31.23 32.52
CA GLU A 16 -6.48 -31.27 32.47
C GLU A 16 -7.02 -30.53 31.24
N ILE A 17 -6.37 -29.46 30.80
CA ILE A 17 -6.79 -28.68 29.61
C ILE A 17 -6.65 -29.50 28.34
N ALA A 18 -5.51 -30.18 28.17
CA ALA A 18 -5.26 -31.05 27.03
C ALA A 18 -6.28 -32.19 26.96
N MET A 19 -6.59 -32.76 28.12
CA MET A 19 -7.58 -33.83 28.24
C MET A 19 -9.02 -33.34 27.94
N LEU A 20 -9.41 -32.20 28.49
CA LEU A 20 -10.74 -31.61 28.27
C LEU A 20 -10.99 -31.17 26.80
N LEU A 21 -9.95 -30.74 26.13
CA LEU A 21 -9.99 -30.35 24.71
C LEU A 21 -9.62 -31.52 23.78
N GLU A 22 -9.46 -32.75 24.32
CA GLU A 22 -9.08 -33.92 23.52
C GLU A 22 -7.92 -33.63 22.55
N SER A 23 -6.88 -32.95 23.07
CA SER A 23 -5.69 -32.54 22.32
C SER A 23 -4.42 -33.08 22.95
N ASP A 24 -3.42 -33.39 22.15
CA ASP A 24 -2.10 -33.84 22.63
C ASP A 24 -1.15 -32.63 22.78
N ALA A 25 -0.61 -32.41 23.96
CA ALA A 25 0.29 -31.29 24.27
C ALA A 25 1.64 -31.34 23.52
N ALA A 26 1.98 -32.45 22.85
CA ALA A 26 3.19 -32.61 22.06
C ALA A 26 2.91 -32.76 20.55
N LYS A 27 1.84 -33.47 20.19
CA LYS A 27 1.51 -33.80 18.80
C LYS A 27 0.40 -32.91 18.21
N GLY A 28 -0.35 -32.19 19.08
CA GLY A 28 -1.53 -31.39 18.64
C GLY A 28 -2.69 -32.28 18.20
N LEU A 29 -3.65 -31.67 17.47
CA LEU A 29 -4.82 -32.34 16.95
C LEU A 29 -4.50 -33.25 15.75
N ASP A 30 -5.28 -34.30 15.59
CA ASP A 30 -5.32 -35.13 14.39
C ASP A 30 -6.11 -34.41 13.27
N VAL A 31 -5.82 -34.73 12.00
CA VAL A 31 -6.42 -34.13 10.80
C VAL A 31 -7.95 -34.32 10.75
N PHE A 32 -8.44 -35.48 11.16
CA PHE A 32 -9.89 -35.78 11.19
C PHE A 32 -10.61 -34.94 12.25
N GLU A 33 -9.97 -34.76 13.41
CA GLU A 33 -10.52 -33.98 14.50
C GLU A 33 -10.58 -32.49 14.13
N VAL A 34 -9.56 -31.96 13.42
CA VAL A 34 -9.56 -30.60 12.89
C VAL A 34 -10.76 -30.36 11.97
N ALA A 35 -11.01 -31.25 11.00
CA ALA A 35 -12.13 -31.10 10.06
C ALA A 35 -13.50 -31.14 10.77
N ARG A 36 -13.64 -32.00 11.79
CA ARG A 36 -14.82 -32.06 12.64
C ARG A 36 -15.05 -30.75 13.39
N ARG A 37 -14.00 -30.17 13.98
CA ARG A 37 -14.10 -28.93 14.74
C ARG A 37 -14.33 -27.72 13.85
N GLN A 38 -13.75 -27.67 12.65
CA GLN A 38 -14.04 -26.62 11.67
C GLN A 38 -15.52 -26.58 11.29
N SER A 39 -16.14 -27.76 11.10
CA SER A 39 -17.58 -27.84 10.80
C SER A 39 -18.46 -27.47 11.99
N GLN A 40 -17.98 -27.68 13.23
CA GLN A 40 -18.73 -27.42 14.46
C GLN A 40 -18.62 -25.96 14.95
N PHE A 41 -17.40 -25.38 14.96
CA PHE A 41 -17.12 -24.05 15.52
C PHE A 41 -17.09 -22.95 14.45
N GLY A 42 -17.02 -23.34 13.18
CA GLY A 42 -16.84 -22.39 12.08
C GLY A 42 -15.42 -21.82 11.99
N PRO A 43 -15.19 -20.82 11.11
CA PRO A 43 -13.89 -20.20 10.94
C PRO A 43 -13.54 -19.32 12.15
N ASN A 44 -12.24 -19.27 12.51
CA ASN A 44 -11.74 -18.35 13.52
C ASN A 44 -11.65 -16.93 12.94
N SER A 45 -12.79 -16.27 12.86
CA SER A 45 -12.92 -14.90 12.43
C SER A 45 -13.92 -14.18 13.32
N LEU A 46 -13.64 -12.93 13.63
CA LEU A 46 -14.63 -12.08 14.31
C LEU A 46 -15.79 -11.86 13.34
N SER A 47 -17.01 -11.99 13.84
CA SER A 47 -18.19 -11.65 13.06
C SER A 47 -18.08 -10.18 12.66
N LEU A 48 -17.62 -9.94 11.43
CA LEU A 48 -17.81 -8.63 10.82
C LEU A 48 -19.28 -8.31 10.97
N LYS A 49 -19.62 -7.06 11.37
CA LYS A 49 -21.01 -6.57 11.29
C LYS A 49 -21.61 -7.16 10.04
N LYS A 50 -22.71 -7.89 10.15
CA LYS A 50 -23.50 -8.26 8.98
C LYS A 50 -23.63 -6.99 8.17
N GLY A 51 -22.98 -6.94 7.02
CA GLY A 51 -23.01 -5.78 6.14
C GLY A 51 -24.45 -5.35 6.03
N LYS A 52 -24.73 -4.05 5.92
CA LYS A 52 -26.13 -3.56 5.78
C LYS A 52 -26.83 -4.47 4.82
N SER A 53 -28.02 -4.98 5.21
CA SER A 53 -28.76 -5.87 4.31
C SER A 53 -28.94 -5.19 2.95
N PRO A 54 -28.97 -5.93 1.82
CA PRO A 54 -29.18 -5.33 0.51
C PRO A 54 -30.40 -4.41 0.46
N LEU A 55 -31.48 -4.77 1.18
CA LEU A 55 -32.67 -3.94 1.30
C LEU A 55 -32.38 -2.62 2.04
N LEU A 56 -31.57 -2.67 3.11
CA LEU A 56 -31.21 -1.46 3.86
C LEU A 56 -30.31 -0.55 3.01
N ILE A 57 -29.35 -1.11 2.24
CA ILE A 57 -28.51 -0.31 1.32
C ILE A 57 -29.40 0.37 0.27
N PHE A 58 -30.40 -0.34 -0.27
CA PHE A 58 -31.35 0.24 -1.21
C PHE A 58 -32.17 1.35 -0.56
N LEU A 59 -32.73 1.14 0.63
CA LEU A 59 -33.53 2.15 1.34
C LEU A 59 -32.68 3.39 1.73
N LEU A 60 -31.42 3.20 2.03
CA LEU A 60 -30.53 4.32 2.34
C LEU A 60 -30.26 5.22 1.12
N GLN A 61 -30.48 4.75 -0.12
CA GLN A 61 -30.40 5.60 -1.30
C GLN A 61 -31.45 6.72 -1.28
N PHE A 62 -32.56 6.51 -0.60
CA PHE A 62 -33.61 7.51 -0.42
C PHE A 62 -33.28 8.52 0.72
N ASN A 63 -32.29 8.24 1.55
CA ASN A 63 -31.89 9.13 2.65
C ASN A 63 -30.85 10.17 2.19
N GLN A 64 -31.22 10.97 1.20
CA GLN A 64 -30.42 12.06 0.66
C GLN A 64 -31.25 13.34 0.53
N PRO A 65 -30.69 14.53 0.81
CA PRO A 65 -31.45 15.80 0.79
C PRO A 65 -32.15 16.06 -0.55
N LEU A 66 -31.49 15.73 -1.66
CA LEU A 66 -32.04 15.90 -3.00
C LEU A 66 -33.26 14.98 -3.22
N VAL A 67 -33.15 13.70 -2.83
CA VAL A 67 -34.24 12.74 -2.99
C VAL A 67 -35.47 13.20 -2.20
N TYR A 68 -35.31 13.85 -1.05
CA TYR A 68 -36.40 14.43 -0.29
C TYR A 68 -37.07 15.58 -1.04
N ILE A 69 -36.30 16.44 -1.73
CA ILE A 69 -36.84 17.52 -2.55
C ILE A 69 -37.66 16.94 -3.72
N LEU A 70 -37.12 15.93 -4.40
CA LEU A 70 -37.78 15.27 -5.53
C LEU A 70 -39.05 14.52 -5.09
N LEU A 71 -39.02 13.80 -3.96
CA LEU A 71 -40.21 13.16 -3.40
C LEU A 71 -41.25 14.20 -2.98
N GLY A 72 -40.82 15.30 -2.37
CA GLY A 72 -41.70 16.42 -2.06
C GLY A 72 -42.33 17.03 -3.34
N ALA A 73 -41.55 17.26 -4.37
CA ALA A 73 -42.02 17.75 -5.66
C ALA A 73 -43.02 16.75 -6.32
N SER A 74 -42.71 15.45 -6.31
CA SER A 74 -43.63 14.42 -6.81
C SER A 74 -44.97 14.40 -6.05
N VAL A 75 -44.96 14.55 -4.73
CA VAL A 75 -46.17 14.61 -3.94
C VAL A 75 -46.97 15.89 -4.28
N ILE A 76 -46.31 17.04 -4.41
CA ILE A 76 -46.98 18.31 -4.70
C ILE A 76 -47.58 18.25 -6.12
N THR A 77 -46.86 17.79 -7.14
CA THR A 77 -47.37 17.65 -8.51
C THR A 77 -48.53 16.66 -8.56
N PHE A 78 -48.45 15.56 -7.79
CA PHE A 78 -49.56 14.61 -7.65
C PHE A 78 -50.83 15.29 -7.09
N LEU A 79 -50.68 16.12 -6.06
CA LEU A 79 -51.82 16.84 -5.46
C LEU A 79 -52.39 17.91 -6.40
N LEU A 80 -51.59 18.46 -7.30
CA LEU A 80 -51.97 19.41 -8.33
C LEU A 80 -52.56 18.75 -9.59
N GLN A 81 -52.74 17.41 -9.58
CA GLN A 81 -53.27 16.57 -10.66
C GLN A 81 -52.42 16.48 -11.91
N GLU A 82 -51.12 16.81 -11.81
CA GLU A 82 -50.12 16.61 -12.85
C GLU A 82 -49.55 15.19 -12.76
N TRP A 83 -50.33 14.19 -13.14
CA TRP A 83 -50.07 12.78 -12.91
C TRP A 83 -48.82 12.28 -13.68
N ILE A 84 -48.59 12.82 -14.90
CA ILE A 84 -47.46 12.41 -15.73
C ILE A 84 -46.15 12.89 -15.11
N ASP A 85 -46.08 14.17 -14.74
CA ASP A 85 -44.88 14.75 -14.18
C ASP A 85 -44.54 14.12 -12.82
N SER A 86 -45.54 13.92 -11.97
CA SER A 86 -45.40 13.23 -10.70
C SER A 86 -44.83 11.80 -10.90
N GLY A 87 -45.43 11.05 -11.84
CA GLY A 87 -45.02 9.69 -12.16
C GLY A 87 -43.58 9.62 -12.72
N VAL A 88 -43.19 10.55 -13.55
CA VAL A 88 -41.81 10.62 -14.12
C VAL A 88 -40.79 10.99 -13.05
N ILE A 89 -41.07 12.00 -12.21
CA ILE A 89 -40.19 12.40 -11.10
C ILE A 89 -39.98 11.20 -10.16
N PHE A 90 -41.05 10.49 -9.78
CA PHE A 90 -40.94 9.32 -8.91
C PHE A 90 -40.17 8.17 -9.59
N ALA A 91 -40.40 7.89 -10.88
CA ALA A 91 -39.69 6.88 -11.63
C ALA A 91 -38.18 7.18 -11.72
N VAL A 92 -37.80 8.43 -11.93
CA VAL A 92 -36.39 8.87 -11.94
C VAL A 92 -35.76 8.66 -10.55
N VAL A 93 -36.43 9.04 -9.48
CA VAL A 93 -35.96 8.78 -8.09
C VAL A 93 -35.72 7.29 -7.88
N LEU A 94 -36.64 6.43 -8.34
CA LEU A 94 -36.49 4.98 -8.22
C LEU A 94 -35.34 4.44 -9.05
N VAL A 95 -35.16 4.89 -10.28
CA VAL A 95 -34.03 4.50 -11.15
C VAL A 95 -32.71 4.94 -10.55
N ASN A 96 -32.60 6.16 -10.04
CA ASN A 96 -31.40 6.65 -9.35
C ASN A 96 -31.08 5.80 -8.12
N ALA A 97 -32.09 5.44 -7.32
CA ALA A 97 -31.93 4.58 -6.15
C ALA A 97 -31.43 3.17 -6.57
N ILE A 98 -31.93 2.60 -7.67
CA ILE A 98 -31.46 1.32 -8.21
C ILE A 98 -30.02 1.41 -8.70
N ILE A 99 -29.67 2.46 -9.43
CA ILE A 99 -28.31 2.68 -9.94
C ILE A 99 -27.36 2.85 -8.75
N GLY A 100 -27.67 3.70 -7.78
CA GLY A 100 -26.89 3.91 -6.57
C GLY A 100 -26.69 2.61 -5.78
N PHE A 101 -27.73 1.82 -5.61
CA PHE A 101 -27.67 0.51 -4.97
C PHE A 101 -26.72 -0.46 -5.69
N ILE A 102 -26.79 -0.55 -7.02
CA ILE A 102 -25.90 -1.42 -7.82
C ILE A 102 -24.45 -0.96 -7.68
N GLN A 103 -24.19 0.33 -7.75
CA GLN A 103 -22.85 0.91 -7.64
C GLN A 103 -22.24 0.65 -6.25
N GLU A 104 -22.99 0.95 -5.18
CA GLU A 104 -22.54 0.75 -3.78
C GLU A 104 -22.32 -0.74 -3.48
N SER A 105 -23.22 -1.61 -3.94
CA SER A 105 -23.08 -3.05 -3.74
C SER A 105 -21.85 -3.63 -4.45
N ARG A 106 -21.53 -3.14 -5.65
CA ARG A 106 -20.30 -3.57 -6.37
C ARG A 106 -19.04 -3.07 -5.68
N ALA A 107 -19.04 -1.83 -5.19
CA ALA A 107 -17.91 -1.26 -4.48
C ALA A 107 -17.66 -2.01 -3.16
N LEU A 108 -18.70 -2.32 -2.38
CA LEU A 108 -18.59 -3.09 -1.14
C LEU A 108 -18.04 -4.50 -1.38
N LYS A 109 -18.53 -5.21 -2.42
CA LYS A 109 -18.02 -6.54 -2.79
C LYS A 109 -16.55 -6.52 -3.20
N ALA A 110 -16.09 -5.48 -3.90
CA ALA A 110 -14.69 -5.34 -4.27
C ALA A 110 -13.79 -5.15 -3.04
N ILE A 111 -14.24 -4.38 -2.05
CA ILE A 111 -13.55 -4.15 -0.79
C ILE A 111 -13.51 -5.44 0.04
N GLU A 112 -14.61 -6.17 0.14
CA GLU A 112 -14.73 -7.42 0.88
C GLU A 112 -13.81 -8.52 0.30
N ALA A 113 -13.75 -8.65 -1.02
CA ALA A 113 -12.84 -9.58 -1.69
C ALA A 113 -11.36 -9.28 -1.41
N LEU A 114 -10.98 -8.00 -1.23
CA LEU A 114 -9.63 -7.62 -0.84
C LEU A 114 -9.34 -7.93 0.64
N ALA A 115 -10.31 -7.75 1.53
CA ALA A 115 -10.15 -8.06 2.95
C ALA A 115 -9.83 -9.54 3.18
N HIS A 116 -10.47 -10.44 2.43
CA HIS A 116 -10.17 -11.88 2.47
C HIS A 116 -8.78 -12.24 1.94
N ALA A 117 -8.20 -11.44 1.06
CA ALA A 117 -6.84 -11.69 0.54
C ALA A 117 -5.72 -11.39 1.56
N MET A 118 -6.05 -10.87 2.75
CA MET A 118 -5.10 -10.45 3.80
C MET A 118 -5.21 -11.28 5.08
N GLU A 119 -5.70 -12.51 5.00
CA GLU A 119 -5.76 -13.38 6.17
C GLU A 119 -4.35 -13.65 6.70
N GLY A 120 -4.12 -13.34 7.98
CA GLY A 120 -2.89 -13.68 8.68
C GLY A 120 -2.66 -15.19 8.75
N THR A 121 -1.39 -15.59 8.92
CA THR A 121 -1.04 -17.01 9.11
C THR A 121 -0.47 -17.22 10.50
N THR A 122 -0.65 -18.44 11.05
CA THR A 122 -0.10 -18.84 12.35
C THR A 122 0.57 -20.19 12.26
N SER A 123 1.53 -20.45 13.16
CA SER A 123 2.25 -21.72 13.25
C SER A 123 1.55 -22.64 14.26
N VAL A 124 1.14 -23.82 13.82
CA VAL A 124 0.52 -24.83 14.68
C VAL A 124 1.25 -26.17 14.59
N VAL A 125 1.07 -27.00 15.62
CA VAL A 125 1.47 -28.41 15.58
C VAL A 125 0.22 -29.27 15.41
N ARG A 126 0.12 -30.00 14.29
CA ARG A 126 -0.96 -30.96 14.00
C ARG A 126 -0.34 -32.31 13.61
N ALA A 127 -0.83 -33.38 14.17
CA ALA A 127 -0.31 -34.73 13.95
C ALA A 127 1.23 -34.84 14.14
N GLY A 128 1.78 -34.09 15.09
CA GLY A 128 3.24 -34.06 15.40
C GLY A 128 4.09 -33.27 14.42
N LYS A 129 3.48 -32.59 13.41
CA LYS A 129 4.20 -31.76 12.44
C LYS A 129 3.90 -30.28 12.66
N ARG A 130 4.95 -29.46 12.65
CA ARG A 130 4.79 -27.99 12.60
C ARG A 130 4.38 -27.58 11.20
N ILE A 131 3.24 -26.89 11.09
CA ILE A 131 2.70 -26.38 9.85
C ILE A 131 2.24 -24.94 10.03
N LYS A 132 2.24 -24.17 8.96
CA LYS A 132 1.72 -22.81 8.92
C LYS A 132 0.34 -22.84 8.26
N ILE A 133 -0.67 -22.30 8.95
CA ILE A 133 -2.06 -22.29 8.48
C ILE A 133 -2.62 -20.87 8.48
N PRO A 134 -3.63 -20.55 7.65
CA PRO A 134 -4.44 -19.34 7.80
C PRO A 134 -5.05 -19.27 9.21
N VAL A 135 -5.10 -18.09 9.81
CA VAL A 135 -5.69 -17.89 11.15
C VAL A 135 -7.16 -18.31 11.18
N SER A 136 -7.89 -18.13 10.08
CA SER A 136 -9.29 -18.56 9.95
C SER A 136 -9.51 -20.06 10.08
N GLU A 137 -8.48 -20.89 9.81
CA GLU A 137 -8.54 -22.34 9.91
C GLU A 137 -8.24 -22.88 11.31
N LEU A 138 -7.90 -22.01 12.27
CA LEU A 138 -7.60 -22.38 13.65
C LEU A 138 -8.87 -22.82 14.36
N VAL A 139 -8.79 -23.91 15.12
CA VAL A 139 -9.91 -24.45 15.89
C VAL A 139 -9.56 -24.60 17.37
N PRO A 140 -10.55 -24.58 18.30
CA PRO A 140 -10.31 -24.88 19.71
C PRO A 140 -9.63 -26.25 19.87
N GLY A 141 -8.54 -26.29 20.65
CA GLY A 141 -7.69 -27.45 20.85
C GLY A 141 -6.44 -27.52 19.97
N ASP A 142 -6.26 -26.62 19.01
CA ASP A 142 -5.01 -26.51 18.25
C ASP A 142 -3.84 -26.09 19.16
N LEU A 143 -2.68 -26.72 18.99
CA LEU A 143 -1.43 -26.34 19.63
C LEU A 143 -0.73 -25.27 18.80
N VAL A 144 -0.75 -24.02 19.28
CA VAL A 144 -0.19 -22.84 18.61
C VAL A 144 1.20 -22.54 19.16
N LEU A 145 2.12 -22.21 18.26
CA LEU A 145 3.47 -21.76 18.59
C LEU A 145 3.54 -20.25 18.40
N LEU A 146 4.05 -19.54 19.42
CA LEU A 146 4.23 -18.09 19.45
C LEU A 146 5.71 -17.72 19.48
N GLN A 147 6.07 -16.69 18.73
CA GLN A 147 7.39 -16.06 18.73
C GLN A 147 7.26 -14.54 18.70
N SER A 148 8.34 -13.84 19.08
CA SER A 148 8.37 -12.37 19.03
C SER A 148 7.96 -11.86 17.64
N GLY A 149 7.04 -10.88 17.61
CA GLY A 149 6.45 -10.32 16.39
C GLY A 149 5.16 -11.00 15.91
N ASP A 150 4.76 -12.12 16.52
CA ASP A 150 3.49 -12.76 16.19
C ASP A 150 2.31 -12.03 16.86
N LYS A 151 1.19 -11.98 16.15
CA LYS A 151 -0.11 -11.66 16.73
C LYS A 151 -0.74 -12.95 17.26
N VAL A 152 -1.23 -12.91 18.49
CA VAL A 152 -1.91 -14.05 19.08
C VAL A 152 -3.21 -14.33 18.31
N PRO A 153 -3.37 -15.53 17.68
CA PRO A 153 -4.44 -15.77 16.71
C PRO A 153 -5.80 -16.10 17.35
N ALA A 154 -5.82 -16.48 18.60
CA ALA A 154 -7.01 -16.91 19.37
C ALA A 154 -6.69 -16.77 20.85
N ASP A 155 -7.65 -16.95 21.77
CA ASP A 155 -7.31 -17.04 23.18
C ASP A 155 -6.63 -18.38 23.44
N LEU A 156 -5.36 -18.31 23.91
CA LEU A 156 -4.51 -19.48 24.13
C LEU A 156 -4.25 -19.67 25.62
N ARG A 157 -4.46 -20.88 26.13
CA ARG A 157 -3.92 -21.30 27.43
C ARG A 157 -2.48 -21.77 27.24
N LEU A 158 -1.54 -21.07 27.85
CA LEU A 158 -0.11 -21.32 27.69
C LEU A 158 0.31 -22.61 28.41
N LEU A 159 1.06 -23.45 27.70
CA LEU A 159 1.64 -24.71 28.24
C LEU A 159 3.12 -24.57 28.54
N ARG A 160 3.85 -23.80 27.71
CA ARG A 160 5.29 -23.55 27.83
C ARG A 160 5.57 -22.10 27.43
N THR A 161 6.46 -21.45 28.14
CA THR A 161 6.92 -20.09 27.85
C THR A 161 8.43 -20.03 28.07
N ARG A 162 9.13 -19.22 27.25
CA ARG A 162 10.51 -18.85 27.45
C ARG A 162 10.61 -17.32 27.28
N GLU A 163 10.66 -16.62 28.40
CA GLU A 163 10.73 -15.17 28.47
C GLU A 163 9.62 -14.47 27.67
N LEU A 164 8.45 -15.11 27.54
CA LEU A 164 7.36 -14.63 26.73
C LEU A 164 6.75 -13.37 27.33
N GLN A 165 6.73 -12.28 26.57
CA GLN A 165 6.07 -11.02 26.90
C GLN A 165 5.05 -10.67 25.83
N ILE A 166 3.87 -10.24 26.25
CA ILE A 166 2.75 -9.90 25.36
C ILE A 166 2.23 -8.51 25.71
N ASP A 167 2.11 -7.66 24.71
CA ASP A 167 1.43 -6.38 24.81
C ASP A 167 -0.09 -6.61 24.75
N GLU A 168 -0.74 -6.39 25.88
CA GLU A 168 -2.19 -6.54 26.05
C GLU A 168 -2.91 -5.18 26.20
N SER A 169 -2.26 -4.08 25.83
CA SER A 169 -2.77 -2.72 25.98
C SER A 169 -4.14 -2.52 25.32
N ALA A 170 -4.39 -3.20 24.20
CA ALA A 170 -5.68 -3.15 23.50
C ALA A 170 -6.84 -3.75 24.31
N LEU A 171 -6.54 -4.65 25.26
CA LEU A 171 -7.53 -5.34 26.06
C LEU A 171 -7.59 -4.82 27.49
N THR A 172 -6.45 -4.52 28.09
CA THR A 172 -6.31 -4.13 29.51
C THR A 172 -6.16 -2.64 29.72
N GLY A 173 -5.73 -1.90 28.69
CA GLY A 173 -5.39 -0.47 28.77
C GLY A 173 -4.00 -0.20 29.35
N GLU A 174 -3.26 -1.23 29.82
CA GLU A 174 -1.93 -1.10 30.38
C GLU A 174 -0.85 -1.12 29.30
N SER A 175 0.02 -0.10 29.27
CA SER A 175 1.03 0.09 28.19
C SER A 175 2.29 -0.78 28.36
N VAL A 176 2.46 -1.48 29.48
CA VAL A 176 3.64 -2.32 29.75
C VAL A 176 3.34 -3.76 29.34
N PRO A 177 4.20 -4.40 28.52
CA PRO A 177 4.01 -5.80 28.15
C PRO A 177 3.99 -6.73 29.37
N VAL A 178 3.06 -7.67 29.38
CA VAL A 178 2.85 -8.62 30.48
C VAL A 178 3.77 -9.82 30.33
N GLN A 179 4.57 -10.13 31.36
CA GLN A 179 5.36 -11.37 31.43
C GLN A 179 4.44 -12.58 31.58
N LYS A 180 4.47 -13.50 30.65
CA LYS A 180 3.61 -14.69 30.62
C LYS A 180 4.28 -15.89 31.25
N GLN A 181 3.50 -16.66 32.02
CA GLN A 181 3.91 -17.85 32.74
C GLN A 181 2.88 -18.96 32.59
N PRO A 182 3.27 -20.24 32.56
CA PRO A 182 2.33 -21.33 32.29
C PRO A 182 1.63 -21.90 33.55
N GLU A 183 1.93 -21.41 34.75
CA GLU A 183 1.35 -21.88 36.02
C GLU A 183 -0.16 -21.61 36.09
N HIS A 184 -0.91 -22.41 36.85
CA HIS A 184 -2.33 -22.20 37.10
C HIS A 184 -2.55 -21.04 38.08
N LEU A 185 -3.67 -20.34 37.94
CA LEU A 185 -4.02 -19.17 38.72
C LEU A 185 -5.32 -19.38 39.50
N ASP A 186 -5.59 -18.53 40.50
CA ASP A 186 -6.85 -18.58 41.24
C ASP A 186 -8.04 -18.29 40.31
N GLN A 187 -9.18 -18.94 40.56
CA GLN A 187 -10.39 -18.78 39.73
C GLN A 187 -10.90 -17.32 39.71
N GLN A 188 -10.66 -16.56 40.78
CA GLN A 188 -11.09 -15.17 40.89
C GLN A 188 -10.10 -14.17 40.30
N THR A 189 -9.00 -14.62 39.65
CA THR A 189 -8.00 -13.75 39.04
C THR A 189 -8.62 -12.87 37.97
N LEU A 190 -8.45 -11.55 38.09
CA LEU A 190 -8.93 -10.55 37.12
C LEU A 190 -8.31 -10.78 35.76
N LEU A 191 -8.99 -10.35 34.69
CA LEU A 191 -8.56 -10.57 33.30
C LEU A 191 -7.14 -10.06 33.03
N ALA A 192 -6.81 -8.85 33.50
CA ALA A 192 -5.50 -8.24 33.31
C ALA A 192 -4.36 -8.99 34.03
N ASP A 193 -4.67 -9.76 35.08
CA ASP A 193 -3.68 -10.46 35.88
C ASP A 193 -3.49 -11.93 35.45
N ARG A 194 -4.24 -12.39 34.43
CA ARG A 194 -4.14 -13.77 33.93
C ARG A 194 -2.89 -13.97 33.09
N SER A 195 -1.75 -14.13 33.77
CA SER A 195 -0.44 -14.32 33.15
C SER A 195 -0.30 -15.61 32.33
N ASN A 196 -1.21 -16.58 32.47
CA ASN A 196 -1.15 -17.87 31.80
C ASN A 196 -2.08 -18.01 30.57
N ILE A 197 -2.78 -16.93 30.22
CA ILE A 197 -3.58 -16.80 29.00
C ILE A 197 -2.89 -15.79 28.08
N ALA A 198 -2.78 -16.12 26.79
CA ALA A 198 -2.46 -15.17 25.72
C ALA A 198 -3.75 -14.87 24.97
N TYR A 199 -4.17 -13.61 24.95
CA TYR A 199 -5.44 -13.19 24.38
C TYR A 199 -5.36 -12.93 22.89
N SER A 200 -6.41 -13.27 22.16
CA SER A 200 -6.54 -12.99 20.75
C SER A 200 -6.24 -11.52 20.43
N SER A 201 -5.62 -11.28 19.27
CA SER A 201 -5.31 -9.93 18.77
C SER A 201 -4.29 -9.13 19.58
N THR A 202 -3.70 -9.67 20.64
CA THR A 202 -2.55 -9.10 21.37
C THR A 202 -1.24 -9.44 20.68
N LEU A 203 -0.15 -8.76 21.06
CA LEU A 203 1.11 -8.80 20.32
C LEU A 203 2.24 -9.39 21.16
N VAL A 204 2.93 -10.40 20.64
CA VAL A 204 4.13 -10.96 21.26
C VAL A 204 5.30 -10.01 21.04
N THR A 205 5.74 -9.34 22.11
CA THR A 205 6.84 -8.36 22.04
C THR A 205 8.21 -9.01 22.21
N TYR A 206 8.28 -10.08 23.03
CA TYR A 206 9.54 -10.76 23.32
C TYR A 206 9.34 -12.24 23.64
N GLY A 207 10.36 -13.08 23.41
CA GLY A 207 10.40 -14.48 23.80
C GLY A 207 9.59 -15.42 22.89
N THR A 208 9.37 -16.63 23.38
CA THR A 208 8.63 -17.68 22.66
C THR A 208 7.69 -18.43 23.60
N GLY A 209 6.61 -19.01 23.05
CA GLY A 209 5.65 -19.78 23.79
C GLY A 209 4.91 -20.83 22.98
N ALA A 210 4.25 -21.76 23.68
CA ALA A 210 3.30 -22.69 23.08
C ALA A 210 2.05 -22.76 23.94
N GLY A 211 0.88 -22.69 23.33
CA GLY A 211 -0.42 -22.72 24.01
C GLY A 211 -1.48 -23.46 23.20
N ILE A 212 -2.51 -23.96 23.89
CA ILE A 212 -3.68 -24.58 23.26
C ILE A 212 -4.76 -23.52 23.07
N ALA A 213 -5.35 -23.45 21.87
CA ALA A 213 -6.48 -22.56 21.59
C ALA A 213 -7.71 -23.00 22.39
N VAL A 214 -8.20 -22.10 23.25
CA VAL A 214 -9.34 -22.35 24.17
C VAL A 214 -10.61 -21.62 23.72
N ALA A 215 -10.48 -20.53 22.97
CA ALA A 215 -11.58 -19.81 22.35
C ALA A 215 -11.15 -19.21 20.99
N THR A 216 -12.06 -19.18 20.02
CA THR A 216 -11.85 -18.68 18.66
C THR A 216 -12.96 -17.71 18.26
N GLY A 217 -12.68 -16.81 17.31
CA GLY A 217 -13.65 -15.87 16.75
C GLY A 217 -14.37 -15.02 17.80
N ASP A 218 -15.70 -14.97 17.71
CA ASP A 218 -16.54 -14.21 18.63
C ASP A 218 -16.51 -14.75 20.07
N GLY A 219 -16.03 -15.98 20.28
CA GLY A 219 -15.88 -16.59 21.61
C GLY A 219 -14.66 -16.09 22.37
N THR A 220 -13.72 -15.36 21.73
CA THR A 220 -12.56 -14.75 22.41
C THR A 220 -12.96 -13.54 23.25
N GLU A 221 -12.14 -13.16 24.23
CA GLU A 221 -12.39 -11.95 25.03
C GLU A 221 -12.53 -10.68 24.17
N ILE A 222 -11.67 -10.53 23.15
CA ILE A 222 -11.77 -9.44 22.17
C ILE A 222 -13.05 -9.59 21.31
N GLY A 223 -13.44 -10.80 20.94
CA GLY A 223 -14.68 -11.06 20.21
C GLY A 223 -15.90 -10.58 20.96
N GLN A 224 -15.97 -10.85 22.26
CA GLN A 224 -17.06 -10.39 23.14
C GLN A 224 -17.09 -8.84 23.26
N ILE A 225 -15.93 -8.21 23.41
CA ILE A 225 -15.81 -6.75 23.44
C ILE A 225 -16.25 -6.13 22.11
N ASN A 226 -15.82 -6.74 20.98
CA ASN A 226 -16.16 -6.27 19.63
C ASN A 226 -17.67 -6.32 19.37
N ALA A 227 -18.35 -7.32 19.89
CA ALA A 227 -19.82 -7.40 19.84
C ALA A 227 -20.51 -6.24 20.56
N LEU A 228 -19.91 -5.72 21.64
CA LEU A 228 -20.41 -4.56 22.40
C LEU A 228 -20.10 -3.21 21.70
N ILE A 229 -18.97 -3.11 20.98
CA ILE A 229 -18.51 -1.88 20.31
C ILE A 229 -19.09 -1.75 18.89
N ALA A 230 -19.87 -2.69 18.42
CA ALA A 230 -20.38 -2.78 17.06
C ALA A 230 -21.19 -1.56 16.53
N GLY A 231 -21.01 -0.35 17.10
CA GLY A 231 -21.62 0.93 16.75
C GLY A 231 -20.73 1.97 16.08
N ALA A 232 -19.42 1.80 15.99
CA ALA A 232 -18.52 2.83 15.48
C ALA A 232 -18.53 2.92 13.93
N ASP A 233 -18.73 4.14 13.42
CA ASP A 233 -18.83 4.48 12.00
C ASP A 233 -17.48 4.28 11.26
N SER A 234 -17.59 3.95 9.96
CA SER A 234 -16.45 3.91 9.04
C SER A 234 -15.79 5.29 8.94
N LEU A 235 -14.49 5.36 9.14
CA LEU A 235 -13.71 6.60 9.04
C LEU A 235 -13.76 7.12 7.59
N ALA A 236 -14.40 8.29 7.40
CA ALA A 236 -14.43 8.99 6.12
C ALA A 236 -13.03 9.52 5.76
N THR A 237 -12.64 9.43 4.48
CA THR A 237 -11.35 9.97 4.00
C THR A 237 -11.30 11.50 4.09
N PRO A 238 -10.11 12.13 4.15
CA PRO A 238 -10.00 13.59 4.11
C PRO A 238 -10.71 14.20 2.90
N LEU A 239 -10.62 13.56 1.75
CA LEU A 239 -11.29 14.00 0.52
C LEU A 239 -12.82 13.86 0.62
N THR A 240 -13.32 12.74 1.15
CA THR A 240 -14.77 12.57 1.36
C THR A 240 -15.33 13.64 2.30
N ARG A 241 -14.59 14.02 3.36
CA ARG A 241 -14.98 15.11 4.25
C ARG A 241 -14.98 16.47 3.55
N LYS A 242 -13.95 16.77 2.72
CA LYS A 242 -13.89 18.01 1.93
C LYS A 242 -15.04 18.09 0.93
N ILE A 243 -15.36 16.98 0.26
CA ILE A 243 -16.48 16.91 -0.70
C ILE A 243 -17.83 17.01 0.02
N ALA A 244 -18.01 16.33 1.14
CA ALA A 244 -19.23 16.46 1.95
C ALA A 244 -19.45 17.90 2.43
N HIS A 245 -18.39 18.57 2.89
CA HIS A 245 -18.45 19.99 3.27
C HIS A 245 -18.79 20.88 2.06
N PHE A 246 -18.15 20.66 0.90
CA PHE A 246 -18.46 21.36 -0.33
C PHE A 246 -19.93 21.16 -0.77
N SER A 247 -20.41 19.91 -0.73
CA SER A 247 -21.82 19.59 -1.06
C SER A 247 -22.80 20.26 -0.08
N GLY A 248 -22.44 20.38 1.19
CA GLY A 248 -23.23 21.11 2.18
C GLY A 248 -23.33 22.61 1.88
N ILE A 249 -22.21 23.24 1.50
CA ILE A 249 -22.22 24.66 1.09
C ILE A 249 -23.06 24.83 -0.19
N LEU A 250 -22.89 23.95 -1.17
CA LEU A 250 -23.60 23.99 -2.42
C LEU A 250 -25.11 23.86 -2.20
N LEU A 251 -25.56 22.98 -1.30
CA LEU A 251 -26.98 22.83 -0.93
C LEU A 251 -27.58 24.15 -0.43
N TRP A 252 -26.89 24.87 0.46
CA TRP A 252 -27.41 26.16 0.97
C TRP A 252 -27.47 27.24 -0.12
N VAL A 253 -26.47 27.27 -1.02
CA VAL A 253 -26.47 28.18 -2.17
C VAL A 253 -27.67 27.89 -3.09
N ILE A 254 -27.91 26.61 -3.39
CA ILE A 254 -29.03 26.19 -4.26
C ILE A 254 -30.36 26.52 -3.62
N LEU A 255 -30.55 26.26 -2.34
CA LEU A 255 -31.80 26.64 -1.62
C LEU A 255 -32.01 28.15 -1.64
N GLY A 256 -30.95 28.94 -1.47
CA GLY A 256 -31.04 30.40 -1.61
C GLY A 256 -31.42 30.84 -3.03
N LEU A 257 -30.82 30.25 -4.06
CA LEU A 257 -31.15 30.53 -5.48
C LEU A 257 -32.60 30.09 -5.80
N ALA A 258 -33.04 28.92 -5.31
CA ALA A 258 -34.41 28.46 -5.48
C ALA A 258 -35.42 29.43 -4.82
N GLY A 259 -35.09 29.94 -3.63
CA GLY A 259 -35.90 31.00 -2.97
C GLY A 259 -35.93 32.28 -3.81
N LEU A 260 -34.81 32.71 -4.38
CA LEU A 260 -34.75 33.86 -5.28
C LEU A 260 -35.54 33.61 -6.57
N THR A 261 -35.53 32.42 -7.12
CA THR A 261 -36.32 32.01 -8.31
C THR A 261 -37.79 32.12 -7.99
N LEU A 262 -38.29 31.68 -6.82
CA LEU A 262 -39.66 31.82 -6.39
C LEU A 262 -40.08 33.31 -6.26
N LEU A 263 -39.20 34.15 -5.71
CA LEU A 263 -39.47 35.59 -5.59
C LEU A 263 -39.49 36.28 -6.96
N ALA A 264 -38.59 35.94 -7.89
CA ALA A 264 -38.55 36.48 -9.24
C ALA A 264 -39.79 36.07 -10.03
N GLY A 265 -40.22 34.83 -9.97
CA GLY A 265 -41.42 34.35 -10.62
C GLY A 265 -42.69 35.03 -10.06
N TRP A 266 -42.75 35.25 -8.75
CA TRP A 266 -43.81 36.00 -8.13
C TRP A 266 -43.84 37.46 -8.63
N TYR A 267 -42.70 38.09 -8.81
CA TYR A 267 -42.59 39.43 -9.38
C TYR A 267 -43.06 39.50 -10.84
N HIS A 268 -42.83 38.46 -11.64
CA HIS A 268 -43.28 38.35 -13.01
C HIS A 268 -44.72 37.83 -13.17
N GLU A 269 -45.46 37.65 -12.06
CA GLU A 269 -46.85 37.13 -12.04
C GLU A 269 -46.97 35.74 -12.69
N THR A 270 -45.89 34.92 -12.72
CA THR A 270 -45.93 33.56 -13.23
C THR A 270 -46.87 32.68 -12.41
N PRO A 271 -47.61 31.73 -13.00
CA PRO A 271 -48.43 30.78 -12.26
C PRO A 271 -47.62 30.08 -11.18
N LEU A 272 -48.20 29.86 -10.00
CA LEU A 272 -47.51 29.30 -8.83
C LEU A 272 -46.91 27.95 -9.13
N LEU A 273 -47.57 27.12 -9.95
CA LEU A 273 -47.09 25.81 -10.38
C LEU A 273 -45.83 25.92 -11.21
N ASP A 274 -45.82 26.78 -12.22
CA ASP A 274 -44.66 26.94 -13.13
C ASP A 274 -43.47 27.51 -12.38
N ASN A 275 -43.71 28.46 -11.48
CA ASN A 275 -42.70 29.04 -10.62
C ASN A 275 -42.10 27.99 -9.64
N PHE A 276 -42.95 27.15 -9.06
CA PHE A 276 -42.52 26.04 -8.21
C PHE A 276 -41.72 25.01 -8.99
N MET A 277 -42.20 24.65 -10.19
CA MET A 277 -41.48 23.72 -11.09
C MET A 277 -40.11 24.27 -11.51
N ALA A 278 -39.97 25.55 -11.75
CA ALA A 278 -38.71 26.23 -12.03
C ALA A 278 -37.73 26.14 -10.83
N ALA A 279 -38.23 26.36 -9.59
CA ALA A 279 -37.40 26.22 -8.40
C ALA A 279 -36.95 24.77 -8.18
N VAL A 280 -37.80 23.78 -8.49
CA VAL A 280 -37.45 22.36 -8.47
C VAL A 280 -36.41 22.04 -9.55
N ALA A 281 -36.58 22.58 -10.78
CA ALA A 281 -35.64 22.41 -11.88
C ALA A 281 -34.24 22.92 -11.52
N LEU A 282 -34.17 24.11 -10.91
CA LEU A 282 -32.92 24.69 -10.44
C LEU A 282 -32.26 23.84 -9.37
N ALA A 283 -33.04 23.35 -8.39
CA ALA A 283 -32.52 22.52 -7.31
C ALA A 283 -31.96 21.19 -7.84
N VAL A 284 -32.64 20.56 -8.79
CA VAL A 284 -32.24 19.30 -9.42
C VAL A 284 -31.00 19.49 -10.29
N GLY A 285 -31.01 20.51 -11.18
CA GLY A 285 -29.92 20.74 -12.13
C GLY A 285 -28.60 21.13 -11.46
N ALA A 286 -28.65 21.89 -10.37
CA ALA A 286 -27.45 22.42 -9.75
C ALA A 286 -26.70 21.44 -8.82
N ILE A 287 -27.26 20.28 -8.46
CA ILE A 287 -26.63 19.32 -7.54
C ILE A 287 -25.88 18.23 -8.29
N PRO A 288 -24.55 18.04 -8.07
CA PRO A 288 -23.78 16.97 -8.72
C PRO A 288 -24.03 15.61 -8.06
N GLU A 289 -25.15 14.96 -8.38
CA GLU A 289 -25.57 13.67 -7.78
C GLU A 289 -24.57 12.54 -7.98
N GLY A 290 -23.87 12.52 -9.13
CA GLY A 290 -22.92 11.48 -9.49
C GLY A 290 -21.58 11.54 -8.75
N LEU A 291 -21.26 12.66 -8.06
CA LEU A 291 -19.92 12.89 -7.51
C LEU A 291 -19.53 11.91 -6.38
N PRO A 292 -20.34 11.61 -5.38
CA PRO A 292 -20.00 10.64 -4.34
C PRO A 292 -19.85 9.23 -4.89
N ALA A 293 -20.72 8.81 -5.80
CA ALA A 293 -20.67 7.50 -6.45
C ALA A 293 -19.42 7.35 -7.33
N ALA A 294 -19.12 8.33 -8.17
CA ALA A 294 -17.94 8.36 -9.02
C ALA A 294 -16.65 8.27 -8.19
N MET A 295 -16.57 9.00 -7.07
CA MET A 295 -15.43 8.95 -6.15
C MET A 295 -15.22 7.55 -5.58
N THR A 296 -16.26 6.92 -5.07
CA THR A 296 -16.18 5.56 -4.50
C THR A 296 -15.72 4.55 -5.55
N ILE A 297 -16.24 4.64 -6.77
CA ILE A 297 -15.87 3.76 -7.89
C ILE A 297 -14.42 4.01 -8.30
N MET A 298 -13.96 5.26 -8.39
CA MET A 298 -12.57 5.59 -8.74
C MET A 298 -11.58 5.06 -7.71
N LEU A 299 -11.89 5.22 -6.41
CA LEU A 299 -11.07 4.64 -5.34
C LEU A 299 -11.04 3.12 -5.42
N ALA A 300 -12.18 2.46 -5.62
CA ALA A 300 -12.24 1.00 -5.76
C ALA A 300 -11.44 0.49 -6.98
N ILE A 301 -11.52 1.17 -8.13
CA ILE A 301 -10.69 0.86 -9.31
C ILE A 301 -9.20 1.03 -8.98
N GLY A 302 -8.83 2.12 -8.28
CA GLY A 302 -7.47 2.40 -7.85
C GLY A 302 -6.92 1.29 -6.95
N VAL A 303 -7.66 0.90 -5.91
CA VAL A 303 -7.31 -0.21 -5.00
C VAL A 303 -7.13 -1.51 -5.79
N GLY A 304 -8.04 -1.83 -6.72
CA GLY A 304 -7.93 -3.02 -7.57
C GLY A 304 -6.70 -3.01 -8.48
N LYS A 305 -6.29 -1.85 -9.00
CA LYS A 305 -5.05 -1.71 -9.79
C LYS A 305 -3.80 -1.86 -8.93
N MET A 306 -3.78 -1.26 -7.73
CA MET A 306 -2.69 -1.36 -6.77
C MET A 306 -2.49 -2.81 -6.30
N ALA A 307 -3.58 -3.52 -5.99
CA ALA A 307 -3.53 -4.93 -5.60
C ALA A 307 -2.93 -5.84 -6.70
N ARG A 308 -3.24 -5.60 -7.97
CA ARG A 308 -2.62 -6.33 -9.11
C ARG A 308 -1.12 -6.05 -9.24
N ARG A 309 -0.64 -4.97 -8.67
CA ARG A 309 0.76 -4.56 -8.62
C ARG A 309 1.37 -4.81 -7.23
N HIS A 310 0.89 -5.81 -6.52
CA HIS A 310 1.40 -6.27 -5.22
C HIS A 310 1.23 -5.28 -4.04
N ALA A 311 0.48 -4.19 -4.18
CA ALA A 311 0.18 -3.25 -3.10
C ALA A 311 -1.26 -3.44 -2.60
N ILE A 312 -1.43 -4.05 -1.43
CA ILE A 312 -2.73 -4.27 -0.81
C ILE A 312 -3.05 -3.10 0.13
N ILE A 313 -4.10 -2.37 -0.19
CA ILE A 313 -4.57 -1.23 0.61
C ILE A 313 -5.49 -1.72 1.71
N ARG A 314 -5.17 -1.44 2.96
CA ARG A 314 -5.99 -1.77 4.14
C ARG A 314 -6.94 -0.65 4.52
N ARG A 315 -6.57 0.60 4.26
CA ARG A 315 -7.38 1.78 4.57
C ARG A 315 -7.56 2.64 3.33
N MET A 316 -8.80 2.89 2.92
CA MET A 316 -9.12 3.67 1.71
C MET A 316 -8.44 5.05 1.64
N PRO A 317 -8.25 5.79 2.76
CA PRO A 317 -7.54 7.07 2.72
C PRO A 317 -6.13 6.99 2.14
N ALA A 318 -5.44 5.86 2.28
CA ALA A 318 -4.08 5.68 1.77
C ALA A 318 -3.97 5.88 0.25
N VAL A 319 -5.00 5.51 -0.54
CA VAL A 319 -5.02 5.70 -2.01
C VAL A 319 -4.86 7.17 -2.39
N GLU A 320 -5.58 8.04 -1.69
CA GLU A 320 -5.50 9.49 -1.91
C GLU A 320 -4.16 10.06 -1.45
N THR A 321 -3.73 9.65 -0.25
CA THR A 321 -2.52 10.15 0.39
C THR A 321 -1.26 9.75 -0.37
N LEU A 322 -1.21 8.51 -0.93
CA LEU A 322 -0.13 8.04 -1.82
C LEU A 322 0.14 9.00 -2.98
N GLY A 323 -0.92 9.49 -3.62
CA GLY A 323 -0.79 10.46 -4.73
C GLY A 323 -0.16 11.80 -4.34
N SER A 324 -0.19 12.17 -3.06
CA SER A 324 0.37 13.41 -2.51
C SER A 324 1.65 13.22 -1.71
N THR A 325 2.19 12.00 -1.64
CA THR A 325 3.42 11.68 -0.89
C THR A 325 4.59 12.54 -1.37
N THR A 326 5.28 13.18 -0.42
CA THR A 326 6.45 14.05 -0.67
C THR A 326 7.75 13.44 -0.17
N VAL A 327 7.69 12.57 0.84
CA VAL A 327 8.84 11.86 1.41
C VAL A 327 8.49 10.40 1.60
N ILE A 328 9.39 9.50 1.21
CA ILE A 328 9.33 8.08 1.52
C ILE A 328 10.52 7.75 2.43
N CYS A 329 10.24 7.36 3.66
CA CYS A 329 11.21 6.83 4.61
C CYS A 329 11.20 5.31 4.50
N SER A 330 12.26 4.73 3.95
CA SER A 330 12.34 3.29 3.71
C SER A 330 13.33 2.62 4.64
N ASP A 331 12.94 1.51 5.25
CA ASP A 331 13.93 0.59 5.81
C ASP A 331 14.83 0.05 4.68
N LYS A 332 16.08 -0.25 5.03
CA LYS A 332 17.06 -0.78 4.10
C LYS A 332 16.80 -2.26 3.79
N THR A 333 16.78 -3.08 4.87
CA THR A 333 16.83 -4.53 4.78
C THR A 333 15.53 -5.11 4.24
N GLY A 334 15.64 -5.98 3.23
CA GLY A 334 14.47 -6.64 2.65
C GLY A 334 13.57 -5.76 1.78
N THR A 335 13.68 -4.42 1.86
CA THR A 335 12.90 -3.47 1.06
C THR A 335 13.71 -2.87 -0.09
N LEU A 336 14.79 -2.16 0.23
CA LEU A 336 15.72 -1.59 -0.75
C LEU A 336 16.76 -2.61 -1.19
N THR A 337 17.07 -3.59 -0.32
CA THR A 337 18.01 -4.68 -0.55
C THR A 337 17.28 -6.02 -0.61
N GLN A 338 17.99 -7.06 -1.05
CA GLN A 338 17.41 -8.40 -1.28
C GLN A 338 17.18 -9.21 -0.01
N ASN A 339 17.74 -8.78 1.13
CA ASN A 339 17.84 -9.55 2.38
C ASN A 339 18.57 -10.90 2.19
N GLN A 340 19.59 -10.90 1.33
CA GLN A 340 20.39 -12.06 0.98
C GLN A 340 21.86 -11.68 0.98
N MET A 341 22.56 -11.98 2.07
CA MET A 341 24.00 -11.75 2.15
C MET A 341 24.71 -12.44 0.99
N THR A 342 25.59 -11.72 0.31
CA THR A 342 26.32 -12.21 -0.86
C THR A 342 27.79 -11.82 -0.78
N VAL A 343 28.70 -12.79 -0.87
CA VAL A 343 30.13 -12.52 -1.00
C VAL A 343 30.39 -11.89 -2.36
N GLN A 344 30.98 -10.70 -2.35
CA GLN A 344 31.34 -9.96 -3.58
C GLN A 344 32.85 -9.98 -3.86
N GLN A 345 33.66 -10.14 -2.80
CA GLN A 345 35.13 -10.14 -2.94
C GLN A 345 35.76 -11.10 -1.95
N VAL A 346 36.77 -11.82 -2.41
CA VAL A 346 37.66 -12.66 -1.58
C VAL A 346 39.08 -12.20 -1.82
N CYS A 347 39.84 -11.89 -0.76
CA CYS A 347 41.26 -11.55 -0.84
C CYS A 347 42.08 -12.63 -0.15
N ALA A 348 42.92 -13.34 -0.91
CA ALA A 348 43.75 -14.45 -0.43
C ALA A 348 45.06 -14.51 -1.21
N GLY A 349 46.18 -14.85 -0.54
CA GLY A 349 47.51 -14.97 -1.16
C GLY A 349 48.00 -13.68 -1.82
N GLY A 350 47.68 -12.52 -1.26
CA GLY A 350 48.06 -11.20 -1.80
C GLY A 350 47.25 -10.73 -3.01
N GLN A 351 46.21 -11.43 -3.43
CA GLN A 351 45.36 -11.10 -4.56
C GLN A 351 43.88 -11.02 -4.15
N CYS A 352 43.10 -10.10 -4.74
CA CYS A 352 41.64 -10.01 -4.55
C CYS A 352 40.90 -10.52 -5.78
N TYR A 353 39.84 -11.27 -5.53
CA TYR A 353 38.97 -11.94 -6.51
C TYR A 353 37.57 -11.41 -6.38
N GLU A 354 36.92 -11.08 -7.48
CA GLU A 354 35.54 -10.61 -7.52
C GLU A 354 34.59 -11.77 -7.81
N PHE A 355 33.47 -11.82 -7.09
CA PHE A 355 32.41 -12.81 -7.23
C PHE A 355 31.17 -12.18 -7.84
N THR A 356 30.71 -12.67 -8.99
CA THR A 356 29.49 -12.22 -9.63
C THR A 356 28.27 -13.05 -9.21
N GLY A 357 27.08 -12.60 -9.60
CA GLY A 357 25.82 -13.24 -9.22
C GLY A 357 25.37 -12.85 -7.80
N VAL A 358 24.07 -12.80 -7.59
CA VAL A 358 23.43 -12.27 -6.39
C VAL A 358 22.58 -13.35 -5.74
N GLY A 359 22.44 -13.30 -4.41
CA GLY A 359 21.61 -14.20 -3.65
C GLY A 359 22.22 -15.58 -3.42
N TYR A 360 21.38 -16.54 -3.01
CA TYR A 360 21.83 -17.88 -2.59
C TYR A 360 21.91 -18.91 -3.71
N ALA A 361 21.56 -18.55 -4.95
CA ALA A 361 21.78 -19.42 -6.10
C ALA A 361 23.29 -19.58 -6.37
N PRO A 362 23.82 -20.80 -6.52
CA PRO A 362 25.23 -21.05 -6.78
C PRO A 362 25.58 -20.79 -8.26
N GLN A 363 25.14 -19.66 -8.79
CA GLN A 363 25.34 -19.20 -10.17
C GLN A 363 26.14 -17.89 -10.14
N GLY A 364 27.24 -17.86 -10.88
CA GLY A 364 28.12 -16.72 -10.94
C GLY A 364 29.52 -17.13 -11.39
N GLU A 365 30.39 -16.16 -11.53
CA GLU A 365 31.75 -16.31 -11.97
C GLU A 365 32.72 -15.73 -10.94
N VAL A 366 33.94 -16.29 -10.88
CA VAL A 366 35.05 -15.73 -10.13
C VAL A 366 35.95 -15.00 -11.11
N ARG A 367 36.28 -13.75 -10.81
CA ARG A 367 37.04 -12.88 -11.72
C ARG A 367 38.23 -12.22 -11.05
N VAL A 368 39.28 -11.96 -11.88
CA VAL A 368 40.39 -11.06 -11.55
C VAL A 368 40.42 -9.97 -12.62
N GLY A 369 40.02 -8.76 -12.27
CA GLY A 369 39.73 -7.70 -13.23
C GLY A 369 38.63 -8.13 -14.21
N GLU A 370 38.92 -8.12 -15.52
CA GLU A 370 37.92 -8.54 -16.54
C GLU A 370 37.96 -10.04 -16.86
N SER A 371 38.94 -10.80 -16.34
CA SER A 371 39.17 -12.21 -16.69
C SER A 371 38.45 -13.14 -15.73
N VAL A 372 37.66 -14.08 -16.27
CA VAL A 372 37.09 -15.20 -15.51
C VAL A 372 38.20 -16.21 -15.24
N ILE A 373 38.32 -16.67 -14.00
CA ILE A 373 39.35 -17.61 -13.56
C ILE A 373 38.73 -18.92 -13.07
N ASP A 374 39.53 -19.99 -13.17
CA ASP A 374 39.27 -21.24 -12.48
C ASP A 374 39.84 -21.16 -11.04
N SER A 375 38.97 -21.23 -10.04
CA SER A 375 39.35 -21.15 -8.63
C SER A 375 40.30 -22.28 -8.19
N GLN A 376 40.28 -23.45 -8.84
CA GLN A 376 41.17 -24.59 -8.53
C GLN A 376 42.61 -24.30 -8.93
N SER A 377 42.84 -23.42 -9.87
CA SER A 377 44.20 -22.97 -10.26
C SER A 377 44.82 -21.95 -9.30
N HIS A 378 44.04 -21.50 -8.27
CA HIS A 378 44.47 -20.52 -7.26
C HIS A 378 44.40 -21.12 -5.84
N PRO A 379 45.44 -21.79 -5.34
CA PRO A 379 45.39 -22.55 -4.07
C PRO A 379 45.02 -21.72 -2.84
N ALA A 380 45.47 -20.48 -2.75
CA ALA A 380 45.12 -19.59 -1.63
C ALA A 380 43.61 -19.23 -1.61
N LEU A 381 43.05 -18.96 -2.77
CA LEU A 381 41.61 -18.73 -2.91
C LEU A 381 40.82 -19.99 -2.53
N ALA A 382 41.21 -21.13 -3.07
CA ALA A 382 40.52 -22.40 -2.79
C ALA A 382 40.54 -22.75 -1.31
N GLU A 383 41.68 -22.55 -0.62
CA GLU A 383 41.79 -22.83 0.83
C GLU A 383 40.99 -21.84 1.69
N CYS A 384 40.95 -20.57 1.34
CA CYS A 384 40.12 -19.56 2.00
C CYS A 384 38.63 -19.87 1.85
N LEU A 385 38.18 -20.29 0.67
CA LEU A 385 36.80 -20.70 0.41
C LEU A 385 36.44 -22.01 1.13
N LYS A 386 37.36 -22.98 1.17
CA LYS A 386 37.22 -24.23 1.93
C LYS A 386 37.04 -23.97 3.43
N ALA A 387 37.79 -23.04 4.01
CA ALA A 387 37.64 -22.63 5.40
C ALA A 387 36.23 -22.04 5.65
N GLY A 388 35.73 -21.20 4.74
CA GLY A 388 34.38 -20.63 4.83
C GLY A 388 33.25 -21.65 4.70
N LEU A 389 33.48 -22.74 3.93
CA LEU A 389 32.54 -23.82 3.72
C LEU A 389 32.53 -24.80 4.90
N LEU A 390 33.66 -25.21 5.42
CA LEU A 390 33.79 -26.21 6.46
C LEU A 390 33.53 -25.64 7.87
N CYS A 391 33.99 -24.41 8.15
CA CYS A 391 33.67 -23.71 9.40
C CYS A 391 32.31 -23.02 9.30
N ASN A 392 31.22 -23.82 9.24
CA ASN A 392 29.88 -23.32 8.88
C ASN A 392 28.79 -24.26 9.37
N ASP A 393 27.75 -23.73 9.99
CA ASP A 393 26.59 -24.49 10.52
C ASP A 393 25.32 -24.33 9.67
N SER A 394 25.33 -23.48 8.66
CA SER A 394 24.17 -23.24 7.75
C SER A 394 24.14 -24.26 6.61
N SER A 395 22.98 -24.34 5.94
CA SER A 395 22.79 -25.15 4.74
C SER A 395 22.02 -24.39 3.64
N LEU A 396 22.32 -24.70 2.37
CA LEU A 396 21.57 -24.22 1.22
C LEU A 396 20.43 -25.20 0.92
N ILE A 397 19.21 -24.70 0.76
CA ILE A 397 18.02 -25.50 0.46
C ILE A 397 17.48 -25.07 -0.89
N LYS A 398 17.22 -26.05 -1.77
CA LYS A 398 16.55 -25.81 -3.06
C LYS A 398 15.09 -26.26 -2.99
N THR A 399 14.16 -25.31 -3.14
CA THR A 399 12.71 -25.59 -3.18
C THR A 399 12.18 -25.20 -4.57
N GLY A 400 11.99 -26.17 -5.43
CA GLY A 400 11.68 -25.93 -6.84
C GLY A 400 12.82 -25.23 -7.58
N GLU A 401 12.57 -24.03 -8.12
CA GLU A 401 13.60 -23.19 -8.76
C GLU A 401 14.25 -22.19 -7.81
N HIS A 402 13.76 -22.05 -6.58
CA HIS A 402 14.24 -21.07 -5.61
C HIS A 402 15.27 -21.68 -4.66
N TRP A 403 16.33 -20.91 -4.40
CA TRP A 403 17.33 -21.22 -3.40
C TRP A 403 17.03 -20.46 -2.11
N GLY A 404 16.95 -21.19 -1.00
CA GLY A 404 16.79 -20.71 0.37
C GLY A 404 17.93 -21.15 1.26
N ILE A 405 17.84 -20.81 2.53
CA ILE A 405 18.84 -21.16 3.54
C ILE A 405 18.15 -21.72 4.80
N GLU A 406 18.89 -22.55 5.51
CA GLU A 406 18.64 -22.90 6.90
C GLU A 406 19.90 -22.52 7.69
N GLY A 407 19.77 -21.60 8.68
CA GLY A 407 20.87 -21.07 9.47
C GLY A 407 21.10 -19.57 9.27
N ASP A 408 22.34 -19.11 9.52
CA ASP A 408 22.73 -17.71 9.48
C ASP A 408 22.97 -17.21 8.04
N PRO A 409 22.43 -16.04 7.63
CA PRO A 409 22.63 -15.47 6.29
C PRO A 409 24.09 -15.20 5.94
N THR A 410 24.93 -14.83 6.90
CA THR A 410 26.37 -14.60 6.70
C THR A 410 27.08 -15.90 6.34
N GLU A 411 26.74 -16.97 7.04
CA GLU A 411 27.26 -18.30 6.79
C GLU A 411 26.81 -18.85 5.44
N ALA A 412 25.54 -18.65 5.08
CA ALA A 412 24.99 -19.07 3.80
C ALA A 412 25.69 -18.36 2.60
N ALA A 413 26.08 -17.09 2.77
CA ALA A 413 26.86 -16.37 1.76
C ALA A 413 28.20 -17.04 1.48
N LEU A 414 28.88 -17.57 2.52
CA LEU A 414 30.14 -18.30 2.38
C LEU A 414 29.97 -19.63 1.63
N LEU A 415 28.87 -20.36 1.93
CA LEU A 415 28.53 -21.59 1.19
C LEU A 415 28.27 -21.31 -0.29
N THR A 416 27.52 -20.23 -0.55
CA THR A 416 27.20 -19.84 -1.92
C THR A 416 28.47 -19.44 -2.70
N ALA A 417 29.41 -18.71 -2.06
CA ALA A 417 30.68 -18.34 -2.69
C ALA A 417 31.53 -19.56 -3.02
N ALA A 418 31.64 -20.51 -2.09
CA ALA A 418 32.34 -21.76 -2.32
C ALA A 418 31.71 -22.58 -3.45
N ALA A 419 30.40 -22.68 -3.52
CA ALA A 419 29.68 -23.38 -4.58
C ALA A 419 29.84 -22.70 -5.95
N LYS A 420 29.84 -21.34 -6.04
CA LYS A 420 30.17 -20.59 -7.27
C LYS A 420 31.60 -20.89 -7.79
N ALA A 421 32.52 -21.17 -6.87
CA ALA A 421 33.88 -21.57 -7.17
C ALA A 421 34.06 -23.08 -7.46
N GLY A 422 32.96 -23.84 -7.54
CA GLY A 422 32.95 -25.26 -7.87
C GLY A 422 33.28 -26.19 -6.71
N LEU A 423 33.30 -25.72 -5.45
CA LEU A 423 33.52 -26.57 -4.27
C LEU A 423 32.20 -27.20 -3.83
N SER A 424 32.21 -28.53 -3.60
CA SER A 424 31.07 -29.27 -3.02
C SER A 424 31.33 -29.56 -1.54
N ARG A 425 30.33 -29.25 -0.70
CA ARG A 425 30.37 -29.53 0.73
C ARG A 425 30.46 -31.02 1.01
N GLU A 426 29.66 -31.81 0.29
CA GLU A 426 29.58 -33.27 0.49
C GLU A 426 30.92 -33.96 0.21
N LEU A 427 31.65 -33.51 -0.83
CA LEU A 427 32.95 -34.06 -1.15
C LEU A 427 34.00 -33.65 -0.11
N LEU A 428 34.00 -32.40 0.31
CA LEU A 428 34.99 -31.90 1.27
C LEU A 428 34.77 -32.48 2.70
N GLU A 429 33.50 -32.71 3.11
CA GLU A 429 33.21 -33.38 4.39
C GLU A 429 33.54 -34.86 4.37
N GLN A 430 33.54 -35.53 3.21
CA GLN A 430 34.06 -36.90 3.10
C GLN A 430 35.60 -36.96 3.25
N ASP A 431 36.32 -35.98 2.70
CA ASP A 431 37.77 -35.90 2.83
C ASP A 431 38.24 -35.37 4.19
N ALA A 432 37.45 -34.44 4.77
CA ALA A 432 37.75 -33.78 6.05
C ALA A 432 36.52 -33.76 6.97
N PRO A 433 36.13 -34.89 7.53
CA PRO A 433 34.95 -34.96 8.40
C PRO A 433 35.11 -34.06 9.63
N ARG A 434 34.06 -33.40 10.03
CA ARG A 434 34.03 -32.55 11.24
C ARG A 434 34.05 -33.43 12.48
N ILE A 435 35.00 -33.18 13.38
CA ILE A 435 35.17 -33.87 14.65
C ILE A 435 34.50 -33.10 15.79
N ASP A 436 34.82 -31.79 15.91
CA ASP A 436 34.33 -30.95 17.01
C ASP A 436 34.17 -29.49 16.55
N THR A 437 33.43 -28.70 17.35
CA THR A 437 33.07 -27.31 17.03
C THR A 437 33.12 -26.41 18.25
N LEU A 438 33.78 -25.28 18.13
CA LEU A 438 33.70 -24.16 19.04
C LEU A 438 32.73 -23.14 18.43
N SER A 439 31.50 -23.07 18.92
CA SER A 439 30.46 -22.22 18.39
C SER A 439 30.81 -20.72 18.49
N PHE A 440 30.20 -19.89 17.63
CA PHE A 440 30.41 -18.45 17.67
C PHE A 440 29.86 -17.85 18.98
N GLU A 441 30.67 -17.09 19.68
CA GLU A 441 30.25 -16.24 20.80
C GLU A 441 30.69 -14.80 20.60
N SER A 442 29.79 -13.85 20.87
CA SER A 442 30.02 -12.43 20.64
C SER A 442 31.19 -11.85 21.44
N GLN A 443 31.50 -12.43 22.63
CA GLN A 443 32.66 -12.03 23.45
C GLN A 443 33.99 -12.43 22.81
N HIS A 444 34.03 -13.52 22.07
CA HIS A 444 35.23 -14.03 21.40
C HIS A 444 35.34 -13.60 19.97
N GLN A 445 34.22 -13.30 19.28
CA GLN A 445 34.10 -12.84 17.92
C GLN A 445 34.67 -13.82 16.86
N TYR A 446 34.72 -15.11 17.14
CA TYR A 446 35.11 -16.16 16.20
C TYR A 446 34.36 -17.48 16.48
N MET A 447 34.38 -18.32 15.45
CA MET A 447 33.97 -19.73 15.46
C MET A 447 35.15 -20.57 14.98
N ALA A 448 35.33 -21.78 15.52
CA ALA A 448 36.35 -22.74 15.05
C ALA A 448 35.76 -24.14 14.90
N THR A 449 36.25 -24.88 13.93
CA THR A 449 35.84 -26.26 13.66
C THR A 449 37.07 -27.15 13.47
N LEU A 450 37.08 -28.31 14.11
CA LEU A 450 38.13 -29.32 13.96
C LEU A 450 37.71 -30.36 12.93
N HIS A 451 38.56 -30.64 11.98
CA HIS A 451 38.34 -31.59 10.90
C HIS A 451 39.43 -32.62 10.84
N GLY A 452 39.08 -33.92 10.76
CA GLY A 452 39.97 -35.01 10.55
C GLY A 452 40.42 -35.15 9.10
N ALA A 453 41.46 -35.94 8.84
CA ALA A 453 41.84 -36.28 7.50
C ALA A 453 41.54 -37.77 7.21
N ALA A 454 40.83 -38.06 6.11
CA ALA A 454 40.46 -39.45 5.73
C ALA A 454 41.70 -40.38 5.50
N SER A 455 42.89 -39.84 5.27
CA SER A 455 44.12 -40.58 4.92
C SER A 455 45.10 -40.69 6.07
N GLY A 456 44.75 -40.35 7.32
CA GLY A 456 45.69 -40.34 8.45
C GLY A 456 46.72 -39.20 8.42
N ALA A 457 46.50 -38.19 7.63
CA ALA A 457 47.23 -36.94 7.62
C ALA A 457 46.91 -36.09 8.85
N ALA A 458 47.58 -34.96 9.06
CA ALA A 458 47.29 -34.03 10.18
C ALA A 458 45.83 -33.56 10.15
N ALA A 459 45.18 -33.47 11.33
CA ALA A 459 43.90 -32.85 11.47
C ALA A 459 44.03 -31.31 11.34
N VAL A 460 42.97 -30.64 10.92
CA VAL A 460 43.00 -29.21 10.68
C VAL A 460 41.88 -28.48 11.46
N ILE A 461 42.26 -27.44 12.17
CA ILE A 461 41.32 -26.49 12.75
C ILE A 461 41.15 -25.33 11.78
N TYR A 462 39.91 -25.08 11.35
CA TYR A 462 39.52 -23.85 10.63
C TYR A 462 38.86 -22.87 11.58
N ILE A 463 39.21 -21.59 11.43
CA ILE A 463 38.62 -20.50 12.22
C ILE A 463 38.10 -19.41 11.27
N LYS A 464 36.93 -18.85 11.60
CA LYS A 464 36.39 -17.63 10.98
C LYS A 464 35.96 -16.65 12.06
N GLY A 465 36.10 -15.35 11.80
CA GLY A 465 35.69 -14.34 12.77
C GLY A 465 35.94 -12.92 12.34
N SER A 466 35.90 -11.98 13.31
CA SER A 466 36.30 -10.61 13.06
C SER A 466 37.79 -10.54 12.68
N VAL A 467 38.13 -9.56 11.85
CA VAL A 467 39.51 -9.41 11.35
C VAL A 467 40.48 -9.27 12.53
N GLU A 468 40.14 -8.45 13.53
CA GLU A 468 40.98 -8.20 14.70
C GLU A 468 41.19 -9.47 15.54
N SER A 469 40.09 -10.24 15.73
CA SER A 469 40.14 -11.45 16.55
C SER A 469 40.97 -12.54 15.87
N VAL A 470 40.83 -12.75 14.57
CA VAL A 470 41.56 -13.79 13.85
C VAL A 470 43.03 -13.38 13.62
N LEU A 471 43.25 -12.13 13.16
CA LEU A 471 44.59 -11.65 12.80
C LEU A 471 45.55 -11.62 14.00
N SER A 472 45.04 -11.27 15.20
CA SER A 472 45.86 -11.25 16.43
C SER A 472 46.40 -12.64 16.84
N ARG A 473 45.83 -13.72 16.27
CA ARG A 473 46.19 -15.12 16.55
C ARG A 473 47.06 -15.73 15.47
N CYS A 474 47.25 -15.04 14.34
CA CYS A 474 48.01 -15.50 13.17
C CYS A 474 49.48 -15.15 13.32
N GLN A 475 50.36 -16.09 12.96
CA GLN A 475 51.79 -15.89 12.93
C GLN A 475 52.36 -15.72 11.49
N ASP A 476 51.69 -16.30 10.51
CA ASP A 476 52.10 -16.33 9.11
C ASP A 476 50.86 -16.28 8.19
N GLU A 477 51.09 -16.22 6.88
CA GLU A 477 50.06 -16.12 5.82
C GLU A 477 50.24 -17.22 4.79
N TYR A 478 49.17 -17.82 4.34
CA TYR A 478 49.16 -18.80 3.24
C TYR A 478 49.14 -18.08 1.91
N VAL A 479 50.26 -18.17 1.17
CA VAL A 479 50.39 -17.47 -0.11
C VAL A 479 50.20 -18.43 -1.29
N SER A 480 51.03 -19.44 -1.40
CA SER A 480 50.93 -20.57 -2.35
C SER A 480 52.04 -21.60 -2.08
N GLY A 481 51.76 -22.88 -2.35
CA GLY A 481 52.74 -23.94 -2.19
C GLY A 481 52.95 -24.44 -0.74
N THR A 482 54.14 -24.96 -0.42
CA THR A 482 54.38 -25.72 0.82
C THR A 482 54.86 -24.87 2.00
N SER A 483 55.20 -23.60 1.81
CA SER A 483 55.74 -22.75 2.89
C SER A 483 54.87 -21.49 3.13
N PRO A 484 54.51 -21.22 4.41
CA PRO A 484 53.82 -19.99 4.77
C PRO A 484 54.70 -18.74 4.48
N GLY A 485 54.06 -17.64 4.07
CA GLY A 485 54.67 -16.34 3.88
C GLY A 485 54.68 -15.52 5.18
N SER A 486 55.45 -14.42 5.21
CA SER A 486 55.43 -13.48 6.32
C SER A 486 54.10 -12.71 6.33
N LEU A 487 53.39 -12.67 7.46
CA LEU A 487 52.14 -11.97 7.65
C LEU A 487 52.29 -10.43 7.51
N ASN A 488 51.66 -9.85 6.50
CA ASN A 488 51.66 -8.41 6.27
C ASN A 488 50.39 -7.76 6.85
N GLN A 489 50.40 -7.52 8.17
CA GLN A 489 49.26 -6.92 8.87
C GLN A 489 48.86 -5.54 8.33
N ALA A 490 49.82 -4.71 7.92
CA ALA A 490 49.54 -3.37 7.40
C ALA A 490 48.74 -3.43 6.09
N LEU A 491 49.12 -4.32 5.16
CA LEU A 491 48.38 -4.53 3.92
C LEU A 491 46.96 -5.07 4.17
N ILE A 492 46.83 -6.01 5.10
CA ILE A 492 45.53 -6.60 5.45
C ILE A 492 44.61 -5.52 6.03
N HIS A 493 45.08 -4.68 6.95
CA HIS A 493 44.30 -3.56 7.49
C HIS A 493 43.88 -2.59 6.42
N GLN A 494 44.77 -2.23 5.49
CA GLN A 494 44.44 -1.36 4.36
C GLN A 494 43.34 -1.99 3.48
N LEU A 495 43.43 -3.28 3.14
CA LEU A 495 42.39 -3.98 2.38
C LEU A 495 41.05 -4.01 3.09
N VAL A 496 41.05 -4.15 4.41
CA VAL A 496 39.83 -4.11 5.25
C VAL A 496 39.21 -2.72 5.21
N GLU A 497 40.00 -1.67 5.37
CA GLU A 497 39.53 -0.27 5.31
C GLU A 497 38.94 0.05 3.93
N ASP A 498 39.65 -0.29 2.84
CA ASP A 498 39.18 -0.06 1.47
C ASP A 498 37.87 -0.82 1.17
N THR A 499 37.77 -2.04 1.67
CA THR A 499 36.60 -2.89 1.50
C THR A 499 35.42 -2.41 2.34
N ALA A 500 35.68 -2.02 3.60
CA ALA A 500 34.66 -1.48 4.48
C ALA A 500 34.12 -0.11 3.99
N ALA A 501 34.98 0.72 3.38
CA ALA A 501 34.58 1.97 2.74
C ALA A 501 33.59 1.74 1.57
N ARG A 502 33.61 0.58 0.93
CA ARG A 502 32.63 0.15 -0.08
C ARG A 502 31.35 -0.42 0.52
N GLY A 503 31.22 -0.46 1.85
CA GLY A 503 30.05 -0.95 2.56
C GLY A 503 30.01 -2.47 2.77
N LEU A 504 31.08 -3.17 2.49
CA LEU A 504 31.18 -4.62 2.63
C LEU A 504 31.52 -5.01 4.09
N ARG A 505 30.86 -6.03 4.60
CA ARG A 505 31.23 -6.70 5.86
C ARG A 505 32.33 -7.69 5.58
N VAL A 506 33.44 -7.60 6.34
CA VAL A 506 34.62 -8.42 6.14
C VAL A 506 34.73 -9.47 7.25
N LEU A 507 34.96 -10.73 6.85
CA LEU A 507 35.34 -11.83 7.75
C LEU A 507 36.75 -12.31 7.39
N ALA A 508 37.50 -12.64 8.42
CA ALA A 508 38.83 -13.22 8.30
C ALA A 508 38.78 -14.74 8.54
N PHE A 509 39.69 -15.43 7.83
CA PHE A 509 39.80 -16.89 7.88
C PHE A 509 41.24 -17.30 8.15
N ALA A 510 41.42 -18.32 9.00
CA ALA A 510 42.72 -18.90 9.29
C ALA A 510 42.59 -20.42 9.52
N ARG A 511 43.74 -21.13 9.52
CA ARG A 511 43.81 -22.54 9.84
C ARG A 511 44.98 -22.85 10.75
N LYS A 512 44.93 -24.02 11.36
CA LYS A 512 46.05 -24.60 12.11
C LYS A 512 46.06 -26.11 11.91
N GLU A 513 47.22 -26.67 11.57
CA GLU A 513 47.40 -28.12 11.55
C GLU A 513 47.70 -28.64 12.96
N VAL A 514 47.02 -29.70 13.34
CA VAL A 514 47.17 -30.36 14.65
C VAL A 514 47.41 -31.87 14.48
N ALA A 515 47.80 -32.54 15.55
CA ALA A 515 48.04 -33.97 15.49
C ALA A 515 46.77 -34.74 15.06
N PRO A 516 46.90 -35.85 14.32
CA PRO A 516 45.77 -36.66 13.86
C PRO A 516 44.87 -37.18 15.00
N GLU A 517 45.40 -37.33 16.20
CA GLU A 517 44.69 -37.83 17.39
C GLU A 517 43.97 -36.73 18.16
N HIS A 518 43.95 -35.51 17.66
CA HIS A 518 43.25 -34.39 18.30
C HIS A 518 41.72 -34.56 18.17
N GLU A 519 41.03 -34.83 19.29
CA GLU A 519 39.60 -35.16 19.27
C GLU A 519 38.66 -34.01 19.64
N SER A 520 39.18 -32.91 20.19
CA SER A 520 38.35 -31.74 20.58
C SER A 520 39.05 -30.43 20.34
N VAL A 521 38.30 -29.35 20.14
CA VAL A 521 38.80 -27.98 19.94
C VAL A 521 38.45 -27.10 21.12
N SER A 522 39.45 -26.44 21.70
CA SER A 522 39.31 -25.50 22.82
C SER A 522 39.81 -24.08 22.44
N HIS A 523 39.48 -23.08 23.28
CA HIS A 523 40.01 -21.71 23.12
C HIS A 523 41.56 -21.65 23.15
N ASP A 524 42.20 -22.56 23.90
CA ASP A 524 43.67 -22.62 24.02
C ASP A 524 44.30 -23.08 22.69
N ASP A 525 43.67 -24.01 21.98
CA ASP A 525 44.15 -24.50 20.68
C ASP A 525 44.21 -23.40 19.60
N VAL A 526 43.31 -22.42 19.67
CA VAL A 526 43.22 -21.31 18.74
C VAL A 526 43.74 -19.98 19.29
N SER A 527 44.41 -20.00 20.46
CA SER A 527 44.97 -18.77 21.07
C SER A 527 46.13 -18.16 20.30
N GLY A 528 46.81 -18.92 19.43
CA GLY A 528 47.92 -18.49 18.60
C GLY A 528 48.46 -19.57 17.65
N GLY A 529 49.44 -19.22 16.84
CA GLY A 529 50.08 -20.12 15.90
C GLY A 529 49.23 -20.53 14.70
N LEU A 530 48.27 -19.62 14.32
CA LEU A 530 47.42 -19.83 13.14
C LEU A 530 48.09 -19.28 11.87
N THR A 531 47.76 -19.89 10.74
CA THR A 531 48.10 -19.41 9.42
C THR A 531 46.90 -18.65 8.83
N PHE A 532 47.08 -17.38 8.49
CA PHE A 532 46.06 -16.53 7.86
C PHE A 532 45.77 -17.01 6.43
N LEU A 533 44.53 -17.20 6.06
CA LEU A 533 44.12 -17.70 4.75
C LEU A 533 43.60 -16.58 3.84
N GLY A 534 42.95 -15.57 4.40
CA GLY A 534 42.36 -14.48 3.62
C GLY A 534 41.14 -13.86 4.26
N LEU A 535 40.52 -12.98 3.47
CA LEU A 535 39.34 -12.22 3.81
C LEU A 535 38.19 -12.56 2.84
N GLN A 536 36.99 -12.72 3.34
CA GLN A 536 35.79 -12.74 2.50
C GLN A 536 34.89 -11.55 2.85
N ALA A 537 34.56 -10.76 1.83
CA ALA A 537 33.82 -9.53 1.97
C ALA A 537 32.45 -9.66 1.31
N MET A 538 31.39 -9.32 2.05
CA MET A 538 30.01 -9.57 1.66
C MET A 538 29.09 -8.39 2.02
N MET A 539 27.98 -8.29 1.30
CA MET A 539 26.91 -7.34 1.62
C MET A 539 25.56 -7.91 1.21
N ASP A 540 24.50 -7.29 1.71
CA ASP A 540 23.13 -7.46 1.20
C ASP A 540 22.94 -6.48 0.03
N PRO A 541 22.89 -6.95 -1.23
CA PRO A 541 22.93 -6.07 -2.40
C PRO A 541 21.61 -5.35 -2.62
N PRO A 542 21.65 -4.12 -3.18
CA PRO A 542 20.46 -3.42 -3.62
C PRO A 542 19.65 -4.22 -4.65
N ARG A 543 18.32 -4.12 -4.58
CA ARG A 543 17.44 -4.63 -5.64
C ARG A 543 17.56 -3.74 -6.88
N VAL A 544 17.67 -4.33 -8.06
CA VAL A 544 17.78 -3.58 -9.32
C VAL A 544 16.53 -2.71 -9.55
N GLU A 545 15.36 -3.26 -9.25
CA GLU A 545 14.08 -2.57 -9.36
C GLU A 545 14.00 -1.39 -8.38
N ALA A 546 14.53 -1.53 -7.16
CA ALA A 546 14.56 -0.45 -6.18
C ALA A 546 15.41 0.74 -6.64
N VAL A 547 16.57 0.49 -7.28
CA VAL A 547 17.41 1.55 -7.87
C VAL A 547 16.63 2.36 -8.91
N ALA A 548 15.92 1.67 -9.82
CA ALA A 548 15.11 2.32 -10.85
C ALA A 548 13.94 3.12 -10.23
N ALA A 549 13.26 2.55 -9.23
CA ALA A 549 12.11 3.15 -8.55
C ALA A 549 12.51 4.38 -7.71
N VAL A 550 13.64 4.32 -7.00
CA VAL A 550 14.19 5.48 -6.28
C VAL A 550 14.47 6.62 -7.25
N GLY A 551 15.08 6.33 -8.40
CA GLY A 551 15.31 7.31 -9.46
C GLY A 551 14.02 7.92 -9.99
N ALA A 552 12.95 7.11 -10.16
CA ALA A 552 11.63 7.57 -10.59
C ALA A 552 10.97 8.48 -9.53
N CYS A 553 11.00 8.09 -8.25
CA CYS A 553 10.51 8.90 -7.14
C CYS A 553 11.21 10.27 -7.07
N GLN A 554 12.53 10.29 -7.19
CA GLN A 554 13.32 11.54 -7.15
C GLN A 554 13.00 12.45 -8.36
N ARG A 555 12.83 11.90 -9.56
CA ARG A 555 12.34 12.68 -10.73
C ARG A 555 10.94 13.23 -10.51
N ALA A 556 10.11 12.48 -9.80
CA ALA A 556 8.77 12.89 -9.40
C ALA A 556 8.74 13.92 -8.27
N GLY A 557 9.90 14.40 -7.80
CA GLY A 557 10.03 15.38 -6.71
C GLY A 557 9.78 14.81 -5.32
N ILE A 558 9.81 13.47 -5.19
CA ILE A 558 9.65 12.77 -3.90
C ILE A 558 11.04 12.51 -3.33
N GLN A 559 11.25 12.90 -2.08
CA GLN A 559 12.47 12.59 -1.35
C GLN A 559 12.42 11.14 -0.88
N VAL A 560 13.48 10.37 -1.11
CA VAL A 560 13.62 9.04 -0.54
C VAL A 560 14.72 9.09 0.51
N LYS A 561 14.41 8.62 1.71
CA LYS A 561 15.30 8.56 2.86
C LYS A 561 15.44 7.12 3.32
N MET A 562 16.67 6.70 3.61
CA MET A 562 16.97 5.39 4.17
C MET A 562 17.08 5.47 5.69
N ILE A 563 16.39 4.57 6.39
CA ILE A 563 16.46 4.42 7.85
C ILE A 563 16.87 2.99 8.14
N THR A 564 17.95 2.77 8.90
CA THR A 564 18.48 1.42 9.12
C THR A 564 19.15 1.26 10.49
N ALA A 565 19.22 0.01 10.97
CA ALA A 565 20.03 -0.38 12.13
C ALA A 565 21.52 -0.57 11.82
N ASP A 566 21.92 -0.54 10.55
CA ASP A 566 23.30 -0.76 10.09
C ASP A 566 24.27 0.33 10.53
N HIS A 567 25.55 0.04 10.38
CA HIS A 567 26.62 1.03 10.58
C HIS A 567 26.53 2.14 9.53
N LEU A 568 26.90 3.37 9.94
CA LEU A 568 26.79 4.59 9.12
C LEU A 568 27.49 4.45 7.76
N ALA A 569 28.72 3.93 7.73
CA ALA A 569 29.51 3.76 6.51
C ALA A 569 28.85 2.77 5.53
N THR A 570 28.36 1.64 6.04
CA THR A 570 27.65 0.64 5.23
C THR A 570 26.36 1.20 4.64
N ALA A 571 25.56 1.89 5.47
CA ALA A 571 24.31 2.51 5.04
C ALA A 571 24.55 3.59 3.97
N ALA A 572 25.59 4.42 4.14
CA ALA A 572 25.98 5.46 3.18
C ALA A 572 26.44 4.85 1.84
N ALA A 573 27.26 3.79 1.87
CA ALA A 573 27.73 3.10 0.66
C ALA A 573 26.57 2.50 -0.15
N ILE A 574 25.63 1.81 0.52
CA ILE A 574 24.44 1.25 -0.12
C ILE A 574 23.55 2.37 -0.68
N ALA A 575 23.36 3.44 0.06
CA ALA A 575 22.58 4.59 -0.38
C ALA A 575 23.16 5.25 -1.65
N HIS A 576 24.49 5.33 -1.76
CA HIS A 576 25.16 5.80 -2.98
C HIS A 576 24.93 4.82 -4.16
N GLN A 577 25.00 3.51 -3.94
CA GLN A 577 24.72 2.51 -4.98
C GLN A 577 23.26 2.58 -5.48
N ILE A 578 22.31 2.85 -4.58
CA ILE A 578 20.90 3.04 -4.93
C ILE A 578 20.66 4.40 -5.61
N GLY A 579 21.59 5.34 -5.51
CA GLY A 579 21.47 6.67 -6.07
C GLY A 579 20.62 7.62 -5.23
N LEU A 580 20.57 7.43 -3.90
CA LEU A 580 19.91 8.38 -3.00
C LEU A 580 20.61 9.74 -3.07
N LYS A 581 19.81 10.79 -3.09
CA LYS A 581 20.30 12.19 -3.11
C LYS A 581 19.97 12.86 -1.79
N GLY A 582 20.97 13.51 -1.18
CA GLY A 582 20.76 14.50 -0.13
C GLY A 582 20.04 15.74 -0.69
N ALA A 583 19.70 16.69 0.19
CA ALA A 583 19.12 17.95 -0.26
C ALA A 583 20.06 18.68 -1.24
N ALA A 584 19.51 19.29 -2.29
CA ALA A 584 20.26 20.03 -3.29
C ALA A 584 21.07 21.16 -2.61
N GLY A 585 22.39 21.17 -2.80
CA GLY A 585 23.31 22.13 -2.16
C GLY A 585 23.77 21.77 -0.75
N GLY A 586 23.47 20.56 -0.24
CA GLY A 586 23.92 20.09 1.08
C GLY A 586 25.42 19.77 1.11
N ASN A 587 26.05 20.01 2.27
CA ASN A 587 27.41 19.57 2.55
C ASN A 587 27.47 18.02 2.49
N PRO A 588 28.51 17.38 1.91
CA PRO A 588 28.70 15.94 1.97
C PRO A 588 28.54 15.33 3.37
N ASP A 589 28.94 16.05 4.41
CA ASP A 589 28.82 15.64 5.82
C ASP A 589 27.37 15.56 6.31
N SER A 590 26.41 16.17 5.61
CA SER A 590 24.97 16.12 5.94
C SER A 590 24.22 14.97 5.24
N PHE A 591 24.92 14.15 4.43
CA PHE A 591 24.29 13.06 3.69
C PHE A 591 23.77 11.95 4.61
N ALA A 592 24.51 11.63 5.67
CA ALA A 592 24.18 10.57 6.60
C ALA A 592 24.29 11.01 8.06
N ALA A 593 23.40 10.56 8.93
CA ALA A 593 23.39 10.84 10.37
C ALA A 593 23.24 9.56 11.19
N SER A 594 23.92 9.49 12.34
CA SER A 594 23.79 8.36 13.27
C SER A 594 22.73 8.60 14.34
N GLY A 595 22.12 7.52 14.84
CA GLY A 595 21.18 7.58 15.97
C GLY A 595 21.77 8.27 17.21
N LYS A 596 23.07 8.10 17.47
CA LYS A 596 23.77 8.82 18.56
C LYS A 596 23.72 10.35 18.37
N MET A 597 23.90 10.84 17.15
CA MET A 597 23.76 12.27 16.84
C MET A 597 22.30 12.70 17.04
N LEU A 598 21.34 11.92 16.55
CA LEU A 598 19.91 12.26 16.65
C LEU A 598 19.42 12.35 18.09
N SER A 599 19.99 11.56 19.02
CA SER A 599 19.60 11.59 20.43
C SER A 599 20.04 12.88 21.15
N GLN A 600 20.98 13.62 20.59
CA GLN A 600 21.49 14.86 21.17
C GLN A 600 20.76 16.10 20.65
N LEU A 601 19.94 15.97 19.60
CA LEU A 601 19.23 17.08 18.98
C LEU A 601 17.90 17.37 19.68
N ALA A 602 17.60 18.64 19.87
CA ALA A 602 16.27 19.10 20.22
C ALA A 602 15.32 18.94 19.02
N ASP A 603 13.99 18.88 19.26
CA ASP A 603 13.01 18.59 18.21
C ASP A 603 13.05 19.62 17.06
N HIS A 604 13.28 20.89 17.35
CA HIS A 604 13.38 21.92 16.32
C HIS A 604 14.65 21.78 15.44
N GLU A 605 15.77 21.31 16.01
CA GLU A 605 17.00 21.00 15.27
C GLU A 605 16.83 19.74 14.43
N LEU A 606 16.11 18.75 14.97
CA LEU A 606 15.80 17.51 14.27
C LEU A 606 15.01 17.76 12.98
N VAL A 607 14.10 18.73 12.96
CA VAL A 607 13.33 19.12 11.76
C VAL A 607 14.26 19.51 10.59
N GLU A 608 15.31 20.31 10.87
CA GLU A 608 16.26 20.74 9.83
C GLU A 608 17.18 19.58 9.39
N VAL A 609 17.63 18.75 10.34
CA VAL A 609 18.46 17.57 10.04
C VAL A 609 17.66 16.55 9.25
N ALA A 610 16.41 16.24 9.66
CA ALA A 610 15.52 15.32 8.96
C ALA A 610 15.26 15.75 7.51
N GLN A 611 15.19 17.06 7.24
CA GLN A 611 15.00 17.58 5.88
C GLN A 611 16.21 17.33 4.98
N ARG A 612 17.43 17.58 5.48
CA ARG A 612 18.67 17.59 4.66
C ARG A 612 19.28 16.21 4.49
N THR A 613 19.15 15.34 5.49
CA THR A 613 19.80 14.03 5.56
C THR A 613 19.06 13.00 4.73
N ALA A 614 19.81 12.22 3.95
CA ALA A 614 19.25 11.11 3.13
C ALA A 614 19.29 9.75 3.86
N VAL A 615 20.25 9.56 4.79
CA VAL A 615 20.51 8.28 5.45
C VAL A 615 20.55 8.44 6.96
N PHE A 616 19.79 7.64 7.67
CA PHE A 616 19.76 7.56 9.13
C PHE A 616 20.16 6.15 9.58
N ALA A 617 21.34 6.04 10.23
CA ALA A 617 21.97 4.78 10.60
C ALA A 617 21.94 4.54 12.11
N ARG A 618 21.79 3.29 12.56
CA ARG A 618 21.68 2.88 13.97
C ARG A 618 20.59 3.63 14.72
N VAL A 619 19.42 3.71 14.13
CA VAL A 619 18.26 4.45 14.64
C VAL A 619 17.41 3.55 15.51
N SER A 620 17.05 4.00 16.73
CA SER A 620 16.12 3.31 17.62
C SER A 620 14.65 3.48 17.17
N PRO A 621 13.71 2.64 17.65
CA PRO A 621 12.29 2.79 17.35
C PRO A 621 11.73 4.18 17.67
N GLN A 622 12.10 4.74 18.82
CA GLN A 622 11.68 6.09 19.23
C GLN A 622 12.21 7.17 18.28
N GLN A 623 13.43 6.98 17.79
CA GLN A 623 14.02 7.92 16.84
C GLN A 623 13.36 7.82 15.45
N LYS A 624 12.95 6.63 15.02
CA LYS A 624 12.15 6.44 13.79
C LYS A 624 10.85 7.26 13.86
N LEU A 625 10.14 7.17 14.99
CA LEU A 625 8.92 7.95 15.25
C LEU A 625 9.19 9.47 15.19
N ARG A 626 10.19 9.96 15.94
CA ARG A 626 10.59 11.39 15.96
C ARG A 626 10.97 11.93 14.58
N LEU A 627 11.62 11.11 13.74
CA LEU A 627 11.95 11.49 12.35
C LEU A 627 10.69 11.70 11.50
N VAL A 628 9.70 10.82 11.63
CA VAL A 628 8.40 10.96 10.94
C VAL A 628 7.71 12.25 11.39
N GLU A 629 7.60 12.48 12.70
CA GLU A 629 7.00 13.68 13.28
C GLU A 629 7.73 14.98 12.83
N ALA A 630 9.06 14.96 12.79
CA ALA A 630 9.86 16.08 12.34
C ALA A 630 9.61 16.43 10.86
N LEU A 631 9.47 15.42 9.99
CA LEU A 631 9.13 15.62 8.57
C LEU A 631 7.71 16.13 8.40
N GLN A 632 6.74 15.59 9.16
CA GLN A 632 5.35 16.05 9.16
C GLN A 632 5.22 17.50 9.66
N ALA A 633 6.00 17.91 10.69
CA ALA A 633 6.06 19.28 11.19
C ALA A 633 6.54 20.28 10.13
N ARG A 634 7.31 19.81 9.12
CA ARG A 634 7.73 20.62 7.95
C ARG A 634 6.67 20.69 6.85
N GLY A 635 5.54 20.02 7.03
CA GLY A 635 4.44 19.97 6.04
C GLY A 635 4.63 18.87 4.97
N HIS A 636 5.51 17.91 5.22
CA HIS A 636 5.63 16.75 4.34
C HIS A 636 4.51 15.74 4.55
N VAL A 637 4.12 15.09 3.46
CA VAL A 637 3.30 13.86 3.49
C VAL A 637 4.27 12.69 3.47
N VAL A 638 4.34 11.98 4.59
CA VAL A 638 5.37 10.96 4.85
C VAL A 638 4.79 9.56 4.66
N ALA A 639 5.40 8.77 3.76
CA ALA A 639 5.24 7.33 3.73
C ALA A 639 6.39 6.68 4.50
N MET A 640 6.10 5.74 5.40
CA MET A 640 7.10 5.01 6.19
C MET A 640 6.99 3.51 5.91
N THR A 641 8.11 2.85 5.61
CA THR A 641 8.14 1.39 5.49
C THR A 641 8.76 0.74 6.71
N GLY A 642 8.32 -0.47 7.02
CA GLY A 642 8.90 -1.29 8.08
C GLY A 642 8.40 -2.71 8.04
N ASP A 643 9.11 -3.63 8.71
CA ASP A 643 8.80 -5.05 8.76
C ASP A 643 8.69 -5.60 10.20
N GLY A 644 9.26 -4.89 11.16
CA GLY A 644 9.37 -5.32 12.55
C GLY A 644 8.41 -4.67 13.53
N VAL A 645 8.34 -5.24 14.73
CA VAL A 645 7.61 -4.65 15.88
C VAL A 645 8.12 -3.24 16.19
N ASN A 646 9.43 -3.03 16.03
CA ASN A 646 10.10 -1.75 16.27
C ASN A 646 9.67 -0.62 15.33
N ASP A 647 9.05 -0.95 14.20
CA ASP A 647 8.61 0.01 13.20
C ASP A 647 7.15 0.44 13.40
N ALA A 648 6.36 -0.36 14.11
CA ALA A 648 4.93 -0.16 14.26
C ALA A 648 4.54 1.25 14.75
N PRO A 649 5.21 1.89 15.73
CA PRO A 649 4.88 3.25 16.13
C PRO A 649 5.10 4.27 14.99
N ALA A 650 6.18 4.15 14.23
CA ALA A 650 6.49 5.03 13.11
C ALA A 650 5.55 4.78 11.91
N LEU A 651 5.20 3.51 11.65
CA LEU A 651 4.20 3.13 10.62
C LEU A 651 2.83 3.74 10.92
N LYS A 652 2.40 3.68 12.19
CA LYS A 652 1.10 4.23 12.60
C LYS A 652 1.05 5.75 12.57
N GLN A 653 2.18 6.42 12.89
CA GLN A 653 2.30 7.88 12.91
C GLN A 653 2.39 8.47 11.50
N ALA A 654 3.01 7.78 10.57
CA ALA A 654 3.15 8.24 9.19
C ALA A 654 1.79 8.53 8.55
N ASP A 655 1.77 9.40 7.53
CA ASP A 655 0.55 9.63 6.73
C ASP A 655 0.17 8.38 5.93
N ILE A 656 1.16 7.53 5.65
CA ILE A 656 0.98 6.20 5.06
C ILE A 656 2.02 5.24 5.67
N GLY A 657 1.55 4.30 6.48
CA GLY A 657 2.35 3.15 6.90
C GLY A 657 2.36 2.07 5.83
N VAL A 658 3.53 1.52 5.52
CA VAL A 658 3.73 0.46 4.51
C VAL A 658 4.45 -0.71 5.15
N ALA A 659 3.79 -1.86 5.28
CA ALA A 659 4.40 -3.06 5.84
C ALA A 659 4.81 -4.07 4.76
N MET A 660 5.83 -4.85 5.06
CA MET A 660 6.24 -6.00 4.25
C MET A 660 5.24 -7.14 4.46
N GLY A 661 4.87 -7.85 3.39
CA GLY A 661 3.88 -8.92 3.43
C GLY A 661 4.49 -10.29 3.69
N VAL A 662 5.67 -10.55 3.13
CA VAL A 662 6.39 -11.84 3.27
C VAL A 662 7.24 -11.83 4.55
N GLY A 663 8.14 -10.85 4.69
CA GLY A 663 9.06 -10.73 5.82
C GLY A 663 8.49 -9.99 7.03
N GLY A 664 7.39 -9.23 6.85
CA GLY A 664 6.84 -8.39 7.91
C GLY A 664 6.09 -9.16 8.99
N THR A 665 6.27 -8.71 10.24
CA THR A 665 5.52 -9.22 11.40
C THR A 665 4.04 -8.77 11.31
N GLU A 666 3.14 -9.53 11.95
CA GLU A 666 1.72 -9.16 12.00
C GLU A 666 1.49 -7.79 12.66
N VAL A 667 2.34 -7.43 13.63
CA VAL A 667 2.35 -6.10 14.28
C VAL A 667 2.57 -4.98 13.26
N ALA A 668 3.59 -5.12 12.42
CA ALA A 668 3.89 -4.15 11.37
C ALA A 668 2.75 -4.05 10.36
N LYS A 669 2.22 -5.20 9.92
CA LYS A 669 1.07 -5.26 8.99
C LYS A 669 -0.17 -4.61 9.56
N GLU A 670 -0.43 -4.76 10.87
CA GLU A 670 -1.60 -4.17 11.52
C GLU A 670 -1.47 -2.65 11.69
N ALA A 671 -0.28 -2.16 11.99
CA ALA A 671 0.00 -0.74 12.11
C ALA A 671 -0.09 -0.01 10.75
N ALA A 672 0.14 -0.72 9.65
CA ALA A 672 0.26 -0.15 8.30
C ALA A 672 -1.10 0.09 7.62
N ASP A 673 -1.12 1.05 6.69
CA ASP A 673 -2.25 1.36 5.79
C ASP A 673 -2.18 0.57 4.48
N MET A 674 -0.98 0.11 4.10
CA MET A 674 -0.69 -0.68 2.91
C MET A 674 0.27 -1.82 3.23
N VAL A 675 0.08 -2.98 2.58
CA VAL A 675 0.95 -4.15 2.70
C VAL A 675 1.48 -4.52 1.32
N LEU A 676 2.79 -4.75 1.21
CA LEU A 676 3.46 -5.18 -0.02
C LEU A 676 3.57 -6.70 -0.06
N THR A 677 2.96 -7.37 -1.03
CA THR A 677 3.00 -8.84 -1.11
C THR A 677 4.30 -9.40 -1.69
N ASP A 678 5.19 -8.54 -2.17
CA ASP A 678 6.49 -8.87 -2.78
C ASP A 678 7.69 -8.25 -2.04
N ASP A 679 7.44 -7.53 -0.95
CA ASP A 679 8.43 -6.82 -0.14
C ASP A 679 9.38 -5.91 -0.98
N ASN A 680 8.89 -5.34 -2.09
CA ASN A 680 9.72 -4.60 -3.02
C ASN A 680 9.40 -3.10 -3.02
N PHE A 681 10.43 -2.26 -2.90
CA PHE A 681 10.28 -0.80 -2.95
C PHE A 681 9.63 -0.31 -4.26
N SER A 682 9.86 -0.99 -5.39
CA SER A 682 9.26 -0.62 -6.68
C SER A 682 7.73 -0.64 -6.66
N THR A 683 7.15 -1.47 -5.79
CA THR A 683 5.70 -1.53 -5.58
C THR A 683 5.17 -0.27 -4.90
N ILE A 684 5.97 0.39 -4.05
CA ILE A 684 5.60 1.68 -3.44
C ILE A 684 5.55 2.77 -4.52
N GLU A 685 6.57 2.83 -5.37
CA GLU A 685 6.59 3.76 -6.52
C GLU A 685 5.36 3.56 -7.41
N ALA A 686 5.05 2.30 -7.73
CA ALA A 686 3.88 1.93 -8.50
C ALA A 686 2.56 2.35 -7.83
N ALA A 687 2.45 2.21 -6.51
CA ALA A 687 1.28 2.64 -5.74
C ALA A 687 1.13 4.17 -5.73
N VAL A 688 2.22 4.91 -5.61
CA VAL A 688 2.21 6.38 -5.72
C VAL A 688 1.75 6.81 -7.11
N GLU A 689 2.25 6.17 -8.17
CA GLU A 689 1.83 6.42 -9.55
C GLU A 689 0.32 6.20 -9.74
N GLU A 690 -0.22 5.08 -9.23
CA GLU A 690 -1.66 4.79 -9.29
C GLU A 690 -2.48 5.78 -8.45
N GLY A 691 -2.02 6.17 -7.26
CA GLY A 691 -2.66 7.17 -6.41
C GLY A 691 -2.78 8.54 -7.11
N ARG A 692 -1.73 8.97 -7.83
CA ARG A 692 -1.76 10.18 -8.67
C ARG A 692 -2.77 10.05 -9.82
N ALA A 693 -2.84 8.88 -10.46
CA ALA A 693 -3.78 8.63 -11.55
C ALA A 693 -5.24 8.66 -11.08
N VAL A 694 -5.54 8.06 -9.94
CA VAL A 694 -6.89 8.08 -9.32
C VAL A 694 -7.31 9.52 -9.01
N PHE A 695 -6.42 10.31 -8.41
CA PHE A 695 -6.69 11.71 -8.12
C PHE A 695 -6.91 12.54 -9.39
N ASP A 696 -6.07 12.36 -10.42
CA ASP A 696 -6.22 13.05 -11.71
C ASP A 696 -7.59 12.73 -12.33
N ASN A 697 -8.02 11.48 -12.34
CA ASN A 697 -9.31 11.09 -12.89
C ASN A 697 -10.48 11.69 -12.10
N LEU A 698 -10.35 11.79 -10.78
CA LEU A 698 -11.32 12.49 -9.94
C LEU A 698 -11.43 13.98 -10.32
N VAL A 699 -10.29 14.66 -10.49
CA VAL A 699 -10.29 16.08 -10.90
C VAL A 699 -10.89 16.24 -12.30
N LYS A 700 -10.64 15.30 -13.24
CA LYS A 700 -11.26 15.31 -14.58
C LYS A 700 -12.78 15.20 -14.46
N PHE A 701 -13.28 14.30 -13.63
CA PHE A 701 -14.72 14.14 -13.38
C PHE A 701 -15.34 15.41 -12.80
N ILE A 702 -14.74 15.99 -11.75
CA ILE A 702 -15.20 17.24 -11.14
C ILE A 702 -15.21 18.38 -12.15
N THR A 703 -14.14 18.49 -12.97
CA THR A 703 -14.02 19.52 -14.01
C THR A 703 -15.08 19.37 -15.08
N TRP A 704 -15.54 18.16 -15.38
CA TRP A 704 -16.61 17.89 -16.31
C TRP A 704 -18.00 18.14 -15.71
N THR A 705 -18.26 17.63 -14.50
CA THR A 705 -19.59 17.67 -13.87
C THR A 705 -20.00 19.08 -13.39
N LEU A 706 -19.07 19.86 -12.81
CA LEU A 706 -19.45 21.17 -12.24
C LEU A 706 -19.97 22.15 -13.27
N PRO A 707 -19.34 22.35 -14.47
CA PRO A 707 -19.87 23.31 -15.44
C PRO A 707 -21.21 22.86 -16.05
N THR A 708 -21.45 21.54 -16.12
CA THR A 708 -22.74 21.02 -16.63
C THR A 708 -23.86 21.36 -15.67
N ASN A 709 -23.71 21.00 -14.39
CA ASN A 709 -24.73 21.34 -13.37
C ASN A 709 -24.92 22.85 -13.18
N ILE A 710 -23.84 23.65 -13.20
CA ILE A 710 -23.96 25.10 -13.14
C ILE A 710 -24.67 25.64 -14.38
N GLY A 711 -24.38 25.10 -15.57
CA GLY A 711 -25.03 25.47 -16.84
C GLY A 711 -26.53 25.21 -16.80
N GLU A 712 -26.97 24.06 -16.35
CA GLU A 712 -28.40 23.73 -16.19
C GLU A 712 -29.10 24.71 -15.23
N GLY A 713 -28.49 24.95 -14.06
CA GLY A 713 -29.01 25.91 -13.09
C GLY A 713 -29.11 27.34 -13.69
N LEU A 714 -28.12 27.77 -14.47
CA LEU A 714 -28.10 29.06 -15.10
C LEU A 714 -29.18 29.18 -16.18
N VAL A 715 -29.49 28.14 -16.96
CA VAL A 715 -30.57 28.15 -17.97
C VAL A 715 -31.90 28.43 -17.29
N VAL A 716 -32.21 27.74 -16.19
CA VAL A 716 -33.44 27.98 -15.42
C VAL A 716 -33.48 29.37 -14.79
N LEU A 717 -32.37 29.75 -14.15
CA LEU A 717 -32.28 31.05 -13.46
C LEU A 717 -32.48 32.21 -14.43
N VAL A 718 -31.82 32.21 -15.56
CA VAL A 718 -31.92 33.27 -16.57
C VAL A 718 -33.34 33.34 -17.14
N ALA A 719 -33.98 32.20 -17.47
CA ALA A 719 -35.34 32.16 -17.99
C ALA A 719 -36.33 32.82 -17.00
N VAL A 720 -36.27 32.46 -15.70
CA VAL A 720 -37.17 33.03 -14.69
C VAL A 720 -36.90 34.52 -14.44
N PHE A 721 -35.64 34.96 -14.36
CA PHE A 721 -35.30 36.36 -14.08
C PHE A 721 -35.67 37.27 -15.26
N VAL A 722 -35.62 36.78 -16.51
CA VAL A 722 -35.98 37.51 -17.72
C VAL A 722 -37.49 37.39 -17.99
N GLY A 723 -38.21 36.49 -17.34
CA GLY A 723 -39.67 36.28 -17.53
C GLY A 723 -39.98 35.51 -18.81
N LEU A 724 -39.08 34.57 -19.24
CA LEU A 724 -39.27 33.78 -20.45
C LEU A 724 -39.69 32.34 -20.09
N GLU A 725 -40.20 31.64 -21.09
CA GLU A 725 -40.50 30.19 -21.00
C GLU A 725 -39.23 29.40 -20.67
N LEU A 726 -39.35 28.36 -19.86
CA LEU A 726 -38.25 27.50 -19.51
C LEU A 726 -37.74 26.72 -20.74
N PRO A 727 -36.48 26.89 -21.15
CA PRO A 727 -35.91 26.16 -22.28
C PRO A 727 -35.76 24.65 -21.99
N ILE A 728 -35.64 24.27 -20.72
CA ILE A 728 -35.51 22.90 -20.27
C ILE A 728 -36.41 22.69 -19.05
N THR A 729 -37.27 21.68 -19.10
CA THR A 729 -38.19 21.36 -17.98
C THR A 729 -37.48 20.55 -16.87
N PRO A 730 -38.00 20.50 -15.64
CA PRO A 730 -37.42 19.71 -14.54
C PRO A 730 -37.22 18.25 -14.91
N VAL A 731 -38.17 17.65 -15.59
CA VAL A 731 -38.15 16.24 -16.01
C VAL A 731 -37.04 16.01 -17.07
N GLN A 732 -36.84 16.97 -17.97
CA GLN A 732 -35.75 16.92 -18.95
C GLN A 732 -34.37 17.09 -18.31
N ILE A 733 -34.21 17.94 -17.28
CA ILE A 733 -32.99 18.07 -16.48
C ILE A 733 -32.67 16.75 -15.77
N LEU A 734 -33.66 16.08 -15.19
CA LEU A 734 -33.48 14.77 -14.60
C LEU A 734 -32.99 13.74 -15.62
N TRP A 735 -33.55 13.76 -16.86
CA TRP A 735 -33.07 12.93 -17.95
C TRP A 735 -31.60 13.18 -18.28
N ILE A 736 -31.20 14.45 -18.43
CA ILE A 736 -29.83 14.84 -18.71
C ILE A 736 -28.93 14.29 -17.61
N ASN A 737 -29.15 14.71 -16.36
CA ASN A 737 -28.28 14.36 -15.23
C ASN A 737 -28.12 12.83 -15.03
N MET A 738 -29.23 12.09 -15.07
CA MET A 738 -29.20 10.64 -14.89
C MET A 738 -28.39 9.93 -16.00
N THR A 739 -28.61 10.30 -17.27
CA THR A 739 -27.98 9.60 -18.40
C THR A 739 -26.53 10.02 -18.60
N THR A 740 -26.22 11.32 -18.50
CA THR A 740 -24.86 11.83 -18.75
C THR A 740 -23.92 11.50 -17.60
N ALA A 741 -24.36 11.57 -16.34
CA ALA A 741 -23.51 11.18 -15.19
C ALA A 741 -23.04 9.72 -15.28
N VAL A 742 -23.92 8.81 -15.70
CA VAL A 742 -23.62 7.37 -15.79
C VAL A 742 -22.86 7.02 -17.06
N LEU A 743 -23.32 7.51 -18.23
CA LEU A 743 -22.77 7.12 -19.53
C LEU A 743 -21.57 7.95 -19.97
N LEU A 744 -21.44 9.18 -19.51
CA LEU A 744 -20.33 10.06 -19.86
C LEU A 744 -19.40 10.28 -18.69
N GLY A 745 -19.88 10.84 -17.58
CA GLY A 745 -19.05 11.23 -16.43
C GLY A 745 -18.28 10.08 -15.83
N LEU A 746 -18.99 8.98 -15.51
CA LEU A 746 -18.35 7.81 -14.87
C LEU A 746 -17.27 7.16 -15.77
N MET A 747 -17.33 7.33 -17.09
CA MET A 747 -16.33 6.77 -18.01
C MET A 747 -14.95 7.40 -17.83
N LEU A 748 -14.85 8.61 -17.24
CA LEU A 748 -13.59 9.25 -16.87
C LEU A 748 -12.85 8.49 -15.74
N ALA A 749 -13.55 7.67 -14.96
CA ALA A 749 -12.91 6.81 -13.95
C ALA A 749 -11.97 5.76 -14.56
N PHE A 750 -12.21 5.38 -15.82
CA PHE A 750 -11.45 4.38 -16.56
C PHE A 750 -10.36 4.98 -17.45
N GLU A 751 -10.13 6.30 -17.39
CA GLU A 751 -9.04 6.91 -18.15
C GLU A 751 -7.68 6.39 -17.70
N GLY A 752 -6.78 6.26 -18.68
CA GLY A 752 -5.40 5.87 -18.46
C GLY A 752 -4.60 6.93 -17.70
N LYS A 753 -3.39 6.56 -17.30
CA LYS A 753 -2.44 7.48 -16.66
C LYS A 753 -2.04 8.60 -17.63
N GLU A 754 -1.89 9.81 -17.09
CA GLU A 754 -1.36 10.94 -17.85
C GLU A 754 0.12 10.71 -18.18
N PRO A 755 0.57 11.02 -19.40
CA PRO A 755 2.00 10.99 -19.73
C PRO A 755 2.80 11.88 -18.78
N GLY A 756 3.95 11.38 -18.28
CA GLY A 756 4.80 12.14 -17.38
C GLY A 756 4.23 12.33 -15.97
N ILE A 757 3.33 11.45 -15.51
CA ILE A 757 2.71 11.54 -14.17
C ILE A 757 3.77 11.48 -13.05
N MET A 758 4.88 10.75 -13.26
CA MET A 758 6.04 10.65 -12.37
C MET A 758 7.19 11.62 -12.73
N GLU A 759 6.92 12.65 -13.56
CA GLU A 759 7.88 13.72 -13.89
C GLU A 759 7.48 15.06 -13.26
N ARG A 760 6.36 15.10 -12.54
CA ARG A 760 5.86 16.31 -11.89
C ARG A 760 5.95 16.20 -10.37
N PRO A 761 6.18 17.33 -9.66
CA PRO A 761 6.26 17.32 -8.21
C PRO A 761 4.94 16.89 -7.56
N PRO A 762 4.97 16.38 -6.32
CA PRO A 762 3.77 16.04 -5.56
C PRO A 762 2.87 17.26 -5.36
N ARG A 763 1.57 17.01 -5.29
CA ARG A 763 0.59 18.04 -4.95
C ARG A 763 0.69 18.40 -3.47
N ARG A 764 0.68 19.68 -3.14
CA ARG A 764 0.60 20.12 -1.73
C ARG A 764 -0.77 19.77 -1.17
N PRO A 765 -0.86 19.22 0.05
CA PRO A 765 -2.13 18.81 0.67
C PRO A 765 -3.17 19.93 0.79
N GLU A 766 -2.69 21.18 0.96
CA GLU A 766 -3.50 22.37 1.11
C GLU A 766 -4.11 22.86 -0.20
N THR A 767 -3.57 22.41 -1.35
CA THR A 767 -4.05 22.87 -2.66
C THR A 767 -5.54 22.52 -2.81
N PRO A 768 -6.41 23.49 -3.10
CA PRO A 768 -7.83 23.21 -3.32
C PRO A 768 -8.01 22.33 -4.55
N VAL A 769 -9.06 21.49 -4.54
CA VAL A 769 -9.41 20.64 -5.69
C VAL A 769 -9.74 21.50 -6.92
N ILE A 770 -10.45 22.60 -6.70
CA ILE A 770 -10.78 23.58 -7.74
C ILE A 770 -9.76 24.71 -7.66
N THR A 771 -8.80 24.70 -8.58
CA THR A 771 -7.84 25.80 -8.74
C THR A 771 -8.51 26.98 -9.44
N ARG A 772 -7.90 28.17 -9.37
CA ARG A 772 -8.40 29.37 -10.11
C ARG A 772 -8.54 29.10 -11.62
N GLU A 773 -7.65 28.30 -12.16
CA GLU A 773 -7.67 27.91 -13.58
C GLU A 773 -8.86 27.01 -13.92
N LEU A 774 -9.14 26.03 -13.07
CA LEU A 774 -10.32 25.19 -13.22
C LEU A 774 -11.60 25.99 -13.01
N GLY A 775 -11.63 26.91 -12.06
CA GLY A 775 -12.76 27.82 -11.84
C GLY A 775 -13.09 28.67 -13.08
N PHE A 776 -12.05 29.22 -13.75
CA PHE A 776 -12.25 29.95 -15.01
C PHE A 776 -12.85 29.05 -16.10
N ARG A 777 -12.32 27.82 -16.28
CA ARG A 777 -12.83 26.86 -17.25
C ARG A 777 -14.28 26.46 -16.95
N ILE A 778 -14.60 26.20 -15.68
CA ILE A 778 -15.95 25.90 -15.22
C ILE A 778 -16.91 27.03 -15.63
N THR A 779 -16.58 28.27 -15.32
CA THR A 779 -17.40 29.45 -15.67
C THR A 779 -17.55 29.59 -17.19
N LEU A 780 -16.46 29.46 -17.94
CA LEU A 780 -16.46 29.55 -19.38
C LEU A 780 -17.40 28.51 -20.02
N VAL A 781 -17.28 27.26 -19.64
CA VAL A 781 -18.12 26.18 -20.22
C VAL A 781 -19.57 26.32 -19.81
N SER A 782 -19.86 26.66 -18.53
CA SER A 782 -21.24 26.90 -18.09
C SER A 782 -21.92 28.02 -18.89
N LEU A 783 -21.21 29.13 -19.18
CA LEU A 783 -21.72 30.20 -20.00
C LEU A 783 -21.92 29.79 -21.47
N MET A 784 -21.04 28.95 -22.02
CA MET A 784 -21.20 28.43 -23.37
C MET A 784 -22.40 27.47 -23.47
N LEU A 785 -22.61 26.61 -22.47
CA LEU A 785 -23.79 25.73 -22.42
C LEU A 785 -25.09 26.54 -22.28
N LEU A 786 -25.11 27.58 -21.43
CA LEU A 786 -26.22 28.53 -21.32
C LEU A 786 -26.52 29.18 -22.67
N MET A 787 -25.51 29.81 -23.27
CA MET A 787 -25.71 30.55 -24.54
C MET A 787 -26.16 29.63 -25.68
N GLY A 788 -25.56 28.42 -25.77
CA GLY A 788 -25.91 27.46 -26.81
C GLY A 788 -27.33 26.94 -26.66
N SER A 789 -27.69 26.49 -25.46
CA SER A 789 -29.01 25.92 -25.16
C SER A 789 -30.11 26.97 -25.27
N PHE A 790 -29.92 28.14 -24.63
CA PHE A 790 -30.90 29.22 -24.66
C PHE A 790 -31.00 29.86 -26.05
N GLY A 791 -29.85 30.07 -26.70
CA GLY A 791 -29.83 30.64 -28.05
C GLY A 791 -30.52 29.76 -29.10
N LEU A 792 -30.35 28.44 -29.04
CA LEU A 792 -31.02 27.51 -29.94
C LEU A 792 -32.52 27.38 -29.61
N PHE A 793 -32.89 27.45 -28.34
CA PHE A 793 -34.27 27.48 -27.91
C PHE A 793 -35.02 28.70 -28.56
N GLU A 794 -34.51 29.90 -28.35
CA GLU A 794 -35.09 31.13 -28.89
C GLU A 794 -35.07 31.13 -30.44
N TRP A 795 -33.99 30.70 -31.07
CA TRP A 795 -33.88 30.58 -32.51
C TRP A 795 -34.97 29.66 -33.09
N THR A 796 -35.25 28.54 -32.40
CA THR A 796 -36.27 27.56 -32.83
C THR A 796 -37.66 28.18 -32.74
N LEU A 797 -37.95 28.89 -31.65
CA LEU A 797 -39.23 29.61 -31.48
C LEU A 797 -39.45 30.73 -32.52
N MET A 798 -38.39 31.53 -32.78
CA MET A 798 -38.45 32.60 -33.78
C MET A 798 -38.70 32.05 -35.20
N ASN A 799 -38.33 30.79 -35.46
CA ASN A 799 -38.64 30.12 -36.74
C ASN A 799 -40.06 29.50 -36.76
N GLY A 800 -40.92 29.84 -35.80
CA GLY A 800 -42.32 29.40 -35.75
C GLY A 800 -42.51 27.90 -35.43
N LYS A 801 -41.55 27.25 -34.79
CA LYS A 801 -41.65 25.86 -34.35
C LYS A 801 -42.38 25.77 -33.00
N SER A 802 -42.85 24.57 -32.66
CA SER A 802 -43.53 24.33 -31.37
C SER A 802 -42.57 24.49 -30.18
N LEU A 803 -43.13 24.76 -29.00
CA LEU A 803 -42.42 24.88 -27.75
C LEU A 803 -41.65 23.56 -27.38
N GLU A 804 -42.33 22.42 -27.61
CA GLU A 804 -41.75 21.09 -27.36
C GLU A 804 -40.51 20.83 -28.28
N MET A 805 -40.56 21.27 -29.56
CA MET A 805 -39.44 21.17 -30.48
C MET A 805 -38.29 22.07 -30.03
N ALA A 806 -38.57 23.29 -29.56
CA ALA A 806 -37.58 24.23 -29.07
C ALA A 806 -36.87 23.68 -27.77
N ARG A 807 -37.64 23.12 -26.83
CA ARG A 807 -37.15 22.45 -25.66
C ARG A 807 -36.25 21.24 -26.01
N THR A 808 -36.72 20.42 -26.98
CA THR A 808 -35.95 19.27 -27.45
C THR A 808 -34.59 19.69 -28.08
N ALA A 809 -34.62 20.79 -28.86
CA ALA A 809 -33.38 21.34 -29.45
C ALA A 809 -32.41 21.83 -28.35
N ALA A 810 -32.94 22.52 -27.33
CA ALA A 810 -32.17 22.99 -26.17
C ALA A 810 -31.53 21.82 -25.36
N VAL A 811 -32.29 20.77 -25.10
CA VAL A 811 -31.81 19.55 -24.40
C VAL A 811 -30.71 18.86 -25.22
N ASN A 812 -30.92 18.71 -26.55
CA ASN A 812 -29.89 18.10 -27.42
C ASN A 812 -28.63 18.97 -27.47
N MET A 813 -28.76 20.30 -27.53
CA MET A 813 -27.62 21.21 -27.50
C MET A 813 -26.84 21.06 -26.21
N PHE A 814 -27.52 20.90 -25.07
CA PHE A 814 -26.89 20.72 -23.76
C PHE A 814 -26.13 19.40 -23.70
N VAL A 815 -26.79 18.28 -24.01
CA VAL A 815 -26.19 16.92 -23.95
C VAL A 815 -25.02 16.77 -24.92
N PHE A 816 -25.12 17.26 -26.14
CA PHE A 816 -24.01 17.21 -27.11
C PHE A 816 -22.88 18.18 -26.71
N GLY A 817 -23.22 19.33 -26.12
CA GLY A 817 -22.24 20.22 -25.49
C GLY A 817 -21.41 19.50 -24.42
N GLU A 818 -22.06 18.77 -23.52
CA GLU A 818 -21.42 17.94 -22.49
C GLU A 818 -20.57 16.83 -23.10
N LEU A 819 -21.07 16.15 -24.14
CA LEU A 819 -20.39 15.06 -24.83
C LEU A 819 -19.10 15.56 -25.49
N PHE A 820 -19.14 16.68 -26.20
CA PHE A 820 -17.95 17.26 -26.79
C PHE A 820 -16.97 17.79 -25.74
N TYR A 821 -17.47 18.36 -24.66
CA TYR A 821 -16.66 18.79 -23.52
C TYR A 821 -15.99 17.62 -22.79
N LEU A 822 -16.64 16.44 -22.73
CA LEU A 822 -16.06 15.23 -22.18
C LEU A 822 -14.71 14.87 -22.82
N PHE A 823 -14.60 14.99 -24.14
CA PHE A 823 -13.36 14.74 -24.87
C PHE A 823 -12.24 15.71 -24.46
N ASN A 824 -12.59 16.92 -24.04
CA ASN A 824 -11.63 17.85 -23.44
C ASN A 824 -11.21 17.42 -22.03
N CYS A 825 -12.11 16.83 -21.26
CA CYS A 825 -11.86 16.40 -19.88
C CYS A 825 -11.06 15.10 -19.76
N ARG A 826 -10.84 14.33 -20.86
CA ARG A 826 -9.99 13.14 -20.88
C ARG A 826 -8.56 13.41 -20.42
N SER A 827 -8.03 14.58 -20.70
CA SER A 827 -6.84 15.15 -20.09
C SER A 827 -7.03 16.64 -19.85
N LEU A 828 -6.57 17.12 -18.70
CA LEU A 828 -6.63 18.55 -18.40
C LEU A 828 -5.51 19.36 -19.09
N ARG A 829 -4.46 18.67 -19.59
CA ARG A 829 -3.25 19.26 -20.18
C ARG A 829 -3.10 18.98 -21.68
N TYR A 830 -3.39 17.77 -22.11
CA TYR A 830 -3.12 17.31 -23.48
C TYR A 830 -4.40 17.24 -24.32
N SER A 831 -4.24 17.31 -25.64
CA SER A 831 -5.33 17.00 -26.57
C SER A 831 -5.65 15.51 -26.57
N MET A 832 -6.94 15.17 -26.80
CA MET A 832 -7.38 13.76 -26.93
C MET A 832 -6.62 13.01 -28.05
N PHE A 833 -6.15 13.70 -29.09
CA PHE A 833 -5.40 13.08 -30.17
C PHE A 833 -4.03 12.55 -29.71
N ARG A 834 -3.41 13.20 -28.70
CA ARG A 834 -2.15 12.72 -28.10
C ARG A 834 -2.36 11.51 -27.19
N LEU A 835 -3.52 11.39 -26.55
CA LEU A 835 -3.88 10.23 -25.72
C LEU A 835 -4.36 9.04 -26.55
N GLY A 836 -4.74 9.26 -27.80
CA GLY A 836 -5.46 8.30 -28.64
C GLY A 836 -6.97 8.34 -28.40
N VAL A 837 -7.73 8.61 -29.47
CA VAL A 837 -9.18 8.82 -29.39
C VAL A 837 -9.90 7.61 -28.79
N PHE A 838 -9.48 6.40 -29.13
CA PHE A 838 -10.09 5.13 -28.73
C PHE A 838 -9.35 4.42 -27.58
N SER A 839 -8.42 5.08 -26.88
CA SER A 839 -7.63 4.46 -25.81
C SER A 839 -8.47 4.03 -24.60
N ASN A 840 -9.60 4.71 -24.35
CA ASN A 840 -10.57 4.33 -23.33
C ASN A 840 -11.81 3.69 -23.97
N HIS A 841 -11.89 2.35 -23.98
CA HIS A 841 -13.01 1.61 -24.56
C HIS A 841 -14.33 1.86 -23.85
N TRP A 842 -14.30 2.06 -22.51
CA TRP A 842 -15.47 2.36 -21.72
C TRP A 842 -16.11 3.68 -22.13
N LEU A 843 -15.29 4.68 -22.43
CA LEU A 843 -15.76 5.98 -22.92
C LEU A 843 -16.45 5.83 -24.29
N VAL A 844 -15.93 5.01 -25.19
CA VAL A 844 -16.56 4.74 -26.49
C VAL A 844 -17.93 4.10 -26.30
N ILE A 845 -18.04 3.12 -25.42
CA ILE A 845 -19.34 2.46 -25.08
C ILE A 845 -20.30 3.48 -24.47
N GLY A 846 -19.84 4.29 -23.52
CA GLY A 846 -20.67 5.32 -22.88
C GLY A 846 -21.21 6.37 -23.86
N VAL A 847 -20.33 6.91 -24.70
CA VAL A 847 -20.69 7.88 -25.74
C VAL A 847 -21.69 7.28 -26.75
N SER A 848 -21.45 6.06 -27.22
CA SER A 848 -22.37 5.38 -28.13
C SER A 848 -23.74 5.13 -27.50
N GLY A 849 -23.74 4.71 -26.22
CA GLY A 849 -24.97 4.54 -25.44
C GLY A 849 -25.74 5.87 -25.29
N MET A 850 -25.02 6.96 -24.97
CA MET A 850 -25.62 8.29 -24.82
C MET A 850 -26.26 8.78 -26.13
N ILE A 851 -25.54 8.65 -27.25
CA ILE A 851 -26.09 9.03 -28.58
C ILE A 851 -27.37 8.24 -28.87
N LEU A 852 -27.36 6.90 -28.63
CA LEU A 852 -28.54 6.06 -28.83
C LEU A 852 -29.72 6.53 -27.96
N LEU A 853 -29.50 6.76 -26.68
CA LEU A 853 -30.54 7.24 -25.77
C LEU A 853 -31.07 8.63 -26.19
N GLN A 854 -30.20 9.51 -26.68
CA GLN A 854 -30.63 10.86 -27.12
C GLN A 854 -31.43 10.83 -28.43
N VAL A 855 -31.10 9.87 -29.31
CA VAL A 855 -31.94 9.62 -30.51
C VAL A 855 -33.34 9.09 -30.11
N LEU A 856 -33.38 8.19 -29.13
CA LEU A 856 -34.65 7.67 -28.57
C LEU A 856 -35.46 8.79 -27.90
N PHE A 857 -34.83 9.65 -27.08
CA PHE A 857 -35.45 10.82 -26.46
C PHE A 857 -36.07 11.76 -27.49
N THR A 858 -35.41 11.96 -28.62
CA THR A 858 -35.84 12.91 -29.66
C THR A 858 -36.95 12.35 -30.56
N TYR A 859 -36.89 11.05 -30.92
CA TYR A 859 -37.75 10.51 -31.98
C TYR A 859 -38.73 9.42 -31.53
N SER A 860 -38.61 8.88 -30.31
CA SER A 860 -39.55 7.87 -29.82
C SER A 860 -40.83 8.52 -29.31
N SER A 861 -42.00 8.07 -29.82
CA SER A 861 -43.31 8.57 -29.38
C SER A 861 -43.57 8.43 -27.90
N THR A 862 -43.09 7.36 -27.30
CA THR A 862 -43.18 7.11 -25.83
C THR A 862 -42.36 8.12 -25.05
N MET A 863 -41.13 8.39 -25.49
CA MET A 863 -40.25 9.38 -24.86
C MET A 863 -40.82 10.80 -25.03
N ASN A 864 -41.34 11.10 -26.20
CA ASN A 864 -41.97 12.40 -26.46
C ASN A 864 -43.17 12.67 -25.53
N GLN A 865 -43.98 11.65 -25.25
CA GLN A 865 -45.09 11.77 -24.28
C GLN A 865 -44.61 11.92 -22.84
N LEU A 866 -43.56 11.18 -22.45
CA LEU A 866 -43.05 11.19 -21.08
C LEU A 866 -42.27 12.47 -20.73
N PHE A 867 -41.50 12.99 -21.70
CA PHE A 867 -40.59 14.10 -21.45
C PHE A 867 -41.03 15.42 -22.11
N GLY A 868 -42.19 15.46 -22.75
CA GLY A 868 -42.67 16.66 -23.51
C GLY A 868 -41.68 17.05 -24.59
N SER A 869 -41.11 16.06 -25.29
CA SER A 869 -40.17 16.29 -26.41
C SER A 869 -40.87 16.16 -27.75
N ALA A 870 -40.22 16.65 -28.81
CA ALA A 870 -40.72 16.53 -30.17
C ALA A 870 -39.55 16.30 -31.14
N PRO A 871 -39.77 15.61 -32.29
CA PRO A 871 -38.73 15.42 -33.30
C PRO A 871 -38.18 16.75 -33.81
N ILE A 872 -36.84 16.86 -33.87
CA ILE A 872 -36.14 18.03 -34.42
C ILE A 872 -35.63 17.72 -35.83
N GLY A 873 -35.49 18.81 -36.64
CA GLY A 873 -35.04 18.70 -38.01
C GLY A 873 -33.52 18.75 -38.20
N HIS A 874 -33.09 18.72 -39.48
CA HIS A 874 -31.66 18.75 -39.81
C HIS A 874 -30.98 20.08 -39.47
N ALA A 875 -31.71 21.16 -39.49
CA ALA A 875 -31.18 22.49 -39.17
C ALA A 875 -30.85 22.60 -37.67
N GLU A 876 -31.72 22.12 -36.80
CA GLU A 876 -31.53 22.07 -35.35
C GLU A 876 -30.33 21.16 -35.02
N TRP A 877 -30.21 19.98 -35.65
CA TRP A 877 -29.06 19.09 -35.47
C TRP A 877 -27.73 19.72 -35.92
N LEU A 878 -27.75 20.49 -37.02
CA LEU A 878 -26.54 21.21 -37.44
C LEU A 878 -26.08 22.22 -36.39
N TRP A 879 -27.01 22.96 -35.78
CA TRP A 879 -26.69 23.90 -34.70
C TRP A 879 -26.20 23.17 -33.44
N VAL A 880 -26.79 22.05 -33.07
CA VAL A 880 -26.36 21.20 -31.95
C VAL A 880 -24.90 20.76 -32.16
N LEU A 881 -24.57 20.22 -33.32
CA LEU A 881 -23.21 19.74 -33.61
C LEU A 881 -22.21 20.92 -33.69
N CYS A 882 -22.58 22.06 -34.32
CA CYS A 882 -21.74 23.26 -34.36
C CYS A 882 -21.47 23.81 -32.95
N GLY A 883 -22.48 23.85 -32.10
CA GLY A 883 -22.34 24.29 -30.70
C GLY A 883 -21.40 23.39 -29.88
N GLY A 884 -21.57 22.07 -29.96
CA GLY A 884 -20.70 21.12 -29.34
C GLY A 884 -19.23 21.22 -29.81
N LEU A 885 -19.02 21.33 -31.14
CA LEU A 885 -17.69 21.57 -31.73
C LEU A 885 -17.08 22.90 -31.28
N THR A 886 -17.89 23.95 -31.13
CA THR A 886 -17.43 25.24 -30.61
C THR A 886 -16.93 25.13 -29.19
N ILE A 887 -17.65 24.43 -28.31
CA ILE A 887 -17.22 24.16 -26.93
C ILE A 887 -15.89 23.40 -26.94
N TYR A 888 -15.79 22.35 -27.75
CA TYR A 888 -14.56 21.56 -27.89
C TYR A 888 -13.38 22.43 -28.34
N ALA A 889 -13.57 23.25 -29.36
CA ALA A 889 -12.53 24.11 -29.94
C ALA A 889 -12.08 25.20 -28.96
N VAL A 890 -13.01 25.90 -28.30
CA VAL A 890 -12.70 26.99 -27.35
C VAL A 890 -11.91 26.45 -26.15
N VAL A 891 -12.35 25.31 -25.55
CA VAL A 891 -11.61 24.68 -24.45
C VAL A 891 -10.27 24.13 -24.95
N GLY A 892 -10.20 23.61 -26.17
CA GLY A 892 -8.94 23.18 -26.78
C GLY A 892 -7.94 24.35 -26.96
N ILE A 893 -8.40 25.51 -27.40
CA ILE A 893 -7.59 26.73 -27.50
C ILE A 893 -7.13 27.20 -26.11
N GLU A 894 -8.01 27.18 -25.12
CA GLU A 894 -7.70 27.54 -23.74
C GLU A 894 -6.57 26.68 -23.21
N LYS A 895 -6.58 25.36 -23.44
CA LYS A 895 -5.50 24.46 -23.06
C LYS A 895 -4.16 24.79 -23.71
N VAL A 896 -4.17 25.06 -25.03
CA VAL A 896 -2.96 25.41 -25.78
C VAL A 896 -2.37 26.73 -25.28
N LEU A 897 -3.18 27.73 -25.01
CA LEU A 897 -2.73 29.02 -24.48
C LEU A 897 -2.11 28.89 -23.09
N ARG A 898 -2.59 27.95 -22.28
CA ARG A 898 -2.04 27.69 -20.92
C ARG A 898 -0.81 26.79 -20.90
N SER A 899 -0.68 25.88 -21.84
CA SER A 899 0.45 24.94 -21.91
C SER A 899 1.76 25.59 -22.37
N ARG A 900 1.75 26.86 -22.83
CA ARG A 900 2.98 27.60 -23.15
C ARG A 900 3.78 27.90 -21.88
N PRO A 901 5.07 27.55 -21.83
CA PRO A 901 5.90 27.79 -20.64
C PRO A 901 5.96 29.30 -20.30
N ALA A 902 6.01 29.57 -19.00
CA ALA A 902 6.03 30.94 -18.46
C ALA A 902 7.21 31.80 -18.95
N THR A 903 8.23 31.20 -19.54
CA THR A 903 9.41 31.86 -20.14
C THR A 903 9.10 32.66 -21.39
N GLU A 904 7.94 32.49 -22.05
CA GLU A 904 7.54 33.32 -23.21
C GLU A 904 6.56 34.46 -22.83
N ARG A 905 6.22 34.65 -21.56
CA ARG A 905 5.31 35.73 -21.13
C ARG A 905 6.01 36.99 -20.67
N VAL A 906 7.34 37.05 -20.83
CA VAL A 906 8.14 38.27 -20.57
C VAL A 906 8.89 38.58 -21.85
N ASN A 907 8.18 39.13 -22.81
CA ASN A 907 8.66 40.01 -23.89
C ASN A 907 7.51 40.87 -24.35
#